data_58de0fec1e988b197725da0efb8dffe6
#
_entry.id   58de0fec1e988b197725da0efb8dffe6
#
_cell.length_a   1.000
_cell.length_b   1.000
_cell.length_c   1.000
_cell.angle_alpha   90.00
_cell.angle_beta   90.00
_cell.angle_gamma   90.00
#
_symmetry.space_group_name_H-M   'P 1'
#
loop_
_entity.id
_entity.type
_entity.pdbx_description
1 polymer ?
#
loop_
_entity_poly.entity_id
_entity_poly.type
_entity_poly.pdbx_seq_one_letter_code
_entity_poly.pdbx_strand_id
1 'polypeptide(L)'
;MLDRVEVRAEDRPSDIAKDELARYVHQQPNGQIFFMRFHLWLYNLGKKGKETGVSGWLHRIGEPPVIYSPALTEQSVANLQIYLKGRGFYSAEVVDTAYTRRRGRMTVRYTVRFGPPTLVDSVALRIPDSLAHSYVERQWAYSQLKPGMRLDNQTLEAERSRVEGSLRNAGFYNFSADAIGFVADTLGRGHQATLTLCIPPPNATEFSDRVLRRYVIDSINIYPKAASNRSTSAVDSTWHVRTLGRVRYLYPSTPGIRLPVVARMLRLQPDSVLRLSDVNRTQSNLLTLSLYRQAQFEFREQQFAGWRSPADSLNRLYPITCNVLLHRMPVQNYQAGLMLTTSGAIGAEGSLTYTHRNLFYGAELFELRGQASVEALRKRQGLYFKTAMELGLRATLTFPQFLFVYGLNHFAQRYMPSTRLQVSWNYQRRPDYNRTLFTGGLTYAWNTGQGSSYSLTPVEVNVVKIFRIDPAFYERISRSYLAYSYISQLVSITGLNYGYQQQSSGNRLSTSTLRASVEASGNTLWAFSKLLKRKRRDGAYTVFDLPFSQFVRADLNYANKVRIDKSNAVVFRIFMGVGYPYANSEALPIEKQYYEGGANGVRAWQARDLGPGSYRDTEFAYPNQTGDIKLEANLEYRFSLFWKLEGALFVDAGNIWAISRRDLRKGAIFHFSSFYKQVAMGYGVGVRMNLGFFVLRVDSGFRLYDPYVAPNSGRTRGQFLFAERRFTTDDFVLHFGVGYPF
;
A
#
# COMPACT_ATOMS: atom_id res chain seq x y z
N MET A 1 -8.85 40.21 15.92
CA MET A 1 -8.23 38.93 15.46
C MET A 1 -8.93 37.77 16.14
N LEU A 2 -9.28 36.74 15.40
CA LEU A 2 -9.86 35.51 15.93
C LEU A 2 -8.76 34.70 16.66
N ASP A 3 -8.96 34.50 17.95
CA ASP A 3 -7.96 33.82 18.80
C ASP A 3 -8.33 32.37 19.05
N ARG A 4 -9.61 32.09 19.27
CA ARG A 4 -10.08 30.76 19.61
C ARG A 4 -11.48 30.50 19.08
N VAL A 5 -11.68 29.29 18.60
CA VAL A 5 -13.00 28.74 18.28
C VAL A 5 -13.24 27.54 19.16
N GLU A 6 -14.35 27.54 19.87
CA GLU A 6 -14.75 26.46 20.76
C GLU A 6 -16.09 25.90 20.28
N VAL A 7 -16.14 24.61 20.00
CA VAL A 7 -17.41 23.91 19.79
C VAL A 7 -17.71 23.13 21.09
N ARG A 8 -18.72 23.56 21.81
CA ARG A 8 -19.22 22.89 23.01
C ARG A 8 -20.49 22.13 22.65
N ALA A 9 -20.47 20.84 22.81
CA ALA A 9 -21.60 19.96 22.53
C ALA A 9 -22.18 19.46 23.85
N GLU A 10 -23.47 19.72 24.05
CA GLU A 10 -24.26 19.22 25.17
C GLU A 10 -24.98 17.94 24.69
N ASP A 11 -25.01 16.89 25.53
CA ASP A 11 -25.66 15.59 25.25
C ASP A 11 -25.20 14.93 23.93
N ARG A 12 -23.89 15.03 23.65
CA ARG A 12 -23.30 14.56 22.39
C ARG A 12 -23.33 13.03 22.31
N PRO A 13 -23.90 12.46 21.23
CA PRO A 13 -23.81 11.03 20.95
C PRO A 13 -22.37 10.54 20.75
N SER A 14 -22.11 9.29 21.15
CA SER A 14 -20.75 8.70 21.08
C SER A 14 -20.23 8.53 19.66
N ASP A 15 -21.12 8.43 18.66
CA ASP A 15 -20.78 8.23 17.24
C ASP A 15 -20.45 9.54 16.49
N ILE A 16 -20.71 10.70 17.10
CA ILE A 16 -20.35 12.01 16.53
C ILE A 16 -19.13 12.55 17.26
N ALA A 17 -18.00 12.63 16.56
CA ALA A 17 -16.78 13.20 17.12
C ALA A 17 -16.83 14.72 17.22
N LYS A 18 -16.23 15.31 18.26
CA LYS A 18 -16.15 16.77 18.41
C LYS A 18 -15.45 17.44 17.23
N ASP A 19 -14.43 16.80 16.70
CA ASP A 19 -13.67 17.28 15.55
C ASP A 19 -14.48 17.25 14.25
N GLU A 20 -15.52 16.43 14.19
CA GLU A 20 -16.44 16.41 13.07
C GLU A 20 -17.29 17.68 13.03
N LEU A 21 -17.81 18.13 14.17
CA LEU A 21 -18.53 19.40 14.28
C LEU A 21 -17.65 20.60 13.92
N ALA A 22 -16.40 20.58 14.34
CA ALA A 22 -15.45 21.66 14.03
C ALA A 22 -15.18 21.83 12.52
N ARG A 23 -15.44 20.81 11.69
CA ARG A 23 -15.29 20.90 10.23
C ARG A 23 -16.33 21.77 9.55
N TYR A 24 -17.49 21.97 10.18
CA TYR A 24 -18.59 22.78 9.66
C TYR A 24 -18.49 24.25 10.08
N VAL A 25 -17.47 24.60 10.87
CA VAL A 25 -17.15 25.97 11.23
C VAL A 25 -16.25 26.57 10.17
N HIS A 26 -16.74 27.61 9.47
CA HIS A 26 -16.03 28.27 8.38
C HIS A 26 -14.76 28.97 8.83
N GLN A 27 -14.82 29.66 9.97
CA GLN A 27 -13.73 30.49 10.45
C GLN A 27 -12.97 29.75 11.55
N GLN A 28 -11.73 29.34 11.23
CA GLN A 28 -10.80 28.70 12.18
C GLN A 28 -9.71 29.71 12.57
N PRO A 29 -9.23 29.71 13.82
CA PRO A 29 -8.09 30.52 14.23
C PRO A 29 -6.82 30.01 13.55
N ASN A 30 -5.79 30.89 13.46
CA ASN A 30 -4.49 30.48 12.95
C ASN A 30 -3.95 29.23 13.69
N GLY A 31 -3.39 28.33 12.93
CA GLY A 31 -2.89 27.05 13.43
C GLY A 31 -1.84 27.23 14.56
N GLN A 32 -1.91 26.36 15.57
CA GLN A 32 -0.94 26.30 16.66
C GLN A 32 -0.10 25.03 16.56
N ILE A 33 1.22 25.21 16.71
CA ILE A 33 2.17 24.10 16.82
C ILE A 33 2.70 24.14 18.25
N PHE A 34 2.44 23.10 19.05
CA PHE A 34 2.64 23.07 20.49
C PHE A 34 1.93 24.26 21.17
N PHE A 35 2.66 25.30 21.57
CA PHE A 35 2.13 26.48 22.27
C PHE A 35 2.22 27.77 21.45
N MET A 36 2.82 27.73 20.24
CA MET A 36 3.08 28.89 19.40
C MET A 36 2.26 28.87 18.11
N ARG A 37 1.79 30.03 17.70
CA ARG A 37 1.20 30.26 16.37
C ARG A 37 2.33 30.54 15.37
N PHE A 38 3.06 29.50 15.02
CA PHE A 38 4.29 29.59 14.25
C PHE A 38 4.06 30.21 12.86
N HIS A 39 2.97 29.83 12.17
CA HIS A 39 2.65 30.40 10.86
C HIS A 39 2.34 31.90 10.92
N LEU A 40 1.58 32.34 11.93
CA LEU A 40 1.28 33.73 12.15
C LEU A 40 2.56 34.52 12.54
N TRP A 41 3.43 33.92 13.33
CA TRP A 41 4.73 34.51 13.70
C TRP A 41 5.64 34.67 12.46
N LEU A 42 5.72 33.66 11.58
CA LEU A 42 6.44 33.73 10.31
C LEU A 42 5.87 34.85 9.40
N TYR A 43 4.55 34.94 9.30
CA TYR A 43 3.91 36.00 8.53
C TYR A 43 4.27 37.40 9.07
N ASN A 44 4.26 37.58 10.37
CA ASN A 44 4.58 38.85 11.03
C ASN A 44 6.06 39.21 10.99
N LEU A 45 6.96 38.24 10.73
CA LEU A 45 8.41 38.52 10.48
C LEU A 45 8.61 39.15 9.11
N GLY A 46 7.73 38.92 8.15
CA GLY A 46 7.76 39.57 6.85
C GLY A 46 7.46 41.07 6.98
N LYS A 47 8.20 41.93 6.26
CA LYS A 47 7.90 43.38 6.20
C LYS A 47 6.58 43.62 5.46
N LYS A 48 5.67 44.35 6.08
CA LYS A 48 4.38 44.72 5.47
C LYS A 48 4.60 45.41 4.12
N GLY A 49 3.86 44.96 3.09
CA GLY A 49 3.90 45.56 1.76
C GLY A 49 5.06 45.10 0.85
N LYS A 50 5.97 44.21 1.29
CA LYS A 50 6.99 43.62 0.44
C LYS A 50 6.64 42.18 0.07
N GLU A 51 6.18 41.96 -1.20
CA GLU A 51 5.80 40.64 -1.73
C GLU A 51 6.97 39.87 -2.40
N THR A 52 8.15 40.50 -2.48
CA THR A 52 9.33 39.93 -3.14
C THR A 52 10.46 39.60 -2.15
N GLY A 53 11.33 38.67 -2.53
CA GLY A 53 12.48 38.23 -1.72
C GLY A 53 12.07 37.42 -0.48
N VAL A 54 12.87 37.55 0.59
CA VAL A 54 12.68 36.83 1.86
C VAL A 54 11.35 37.17 2.53
N SER A 55 10.88 38.42 2.47
CA SER A 55 9.57 38.84 3.01
C SER A 55 8.42 38.19 2.27
N GLY A 56 8.45 38.16 0.94
CA GLY A 56 7.41 37.48 0.15
C GLY A 56 7.42 35.96 0.35
N TRP A 57 8.57 35.38 0.60
CA TRP A 57 8.69 33.96 0.97
C TRP A 57 8.08 33.69 2.36
N LEU A 58 8.37 34.55 3.35
CA LEU A 58 7.76 34.44 4.70
C LEU A 58 6.25 34.62 4.70
N HIS A 59 5.71 35.52 3.88
CA HIS A 59 4.26 35.70 3.72
C HIS A 59 3.59 34.49 3.03
N ARG A 60 4.27 33.81 2.11
CA ARG A 60 3.75 32.61 1.45
C ARG A 60 3.76 31.37 2.33
N ILE A 61 4.69 31.25 3.26
CA ILE A 61 4.76 30.15 4.23
C ILE A 61 3.94 30.44 5.47
N GLY A 62 3.87 31.71 5.88
CA GLY A 62 3.08 32.17 7.00
C GLY A 62 1.59 32.25 6.67
N GLU A 63 0.77 32.28 7.71
CA GLU A 63 -0.67 32.53 7.62
C GLU A 63 -0.97 33.96 8.04
N PRO A 64 -1.75 34.72 7.25
CA PRO A 64 -2.20 36.04 7.66
C PRO A 64 -3.09 35.92 8.92
N PRO A 65 -3.18 37.00 9.74
CA PRO A 65 -4.04 36.98 10.92
C PRO A 65 -5.51 36.86 10.51
N VAL A 66 -6.19 35.88 11.06
CA VAL A 66 -7.62 35.66 10.82
C VAL A 66 -8.41 36.73 11.57
N ILE A 67 -9.16 37.57 10.84
CA ILE A 67 -10.00 38.61 11.41
C ILE A 67 -11.40 38.04 11.62
N TYR A 68 -12.00 38.27 12.78
CA TYR A 68 -13.36 37.85 13.10
C TYR A 68 -14.37 38.47 12.15
N SER A 69 -15.27 37.66 11.59
CA SER A 69 -16.38 38.08 10.73
C SER A 69 -17.70 37.51 11.27
N PRO A 70 -18.68 38.36 11.63
CA PRO A 70 -20.00 37.91 12.09
C PRO A 70 -20.73 37.06 11.03
N ALA A 71 -20.65 37.46 9.76
CA ALA A 71 -21.34 36.76 8.65
C ALA A 71 -20.83 35.31 8.51
N LEU A 72 -19.52 35.05 8.66
CA LEU A 72 -18.96 33.69 8.64
C LEU A 72 -19.36 32.89 9.89
N THR A 73 -19.65 33.55 11.01
CA THR A 73 -20.15 32.90 12.21
C THR A 73 -21.59 32.44 12.01
N GLU A 74 -22.47 33.29 11.45
CA GLU A 74 -23.84 32.93 11.08
C GLU A 74 -23.90 31.77 10.07
N GLN A 75 -23.05 31.82 9.03
CA GLN A 75 -22.92 30.70 8.09
C GLN A 75 -22.46 29.39 8.80
N SER A 76 -21.57 29.48 9.76
CA SER A 76 -21.13 28.32 10.54
C SER A 76 -22.29 27.74 11.38
N VAL A 77 -23.13 28.57 11.98
CA VAL A 77 -24.32 28.14 12.71
C VAL A 77 -25.29 27.42 11.77
N ALA A 78 -25.59 28.03 10.60
CA ALA A 78 -26.46 27.41 9.60
C ALA A 78 -25.92 26.03 9.12
N ASN A 79 -24.62 25.93 8.84
CA ASN A 79 -23.99 24.68 8.41
C ASN A 79 -24.02 23.59 9.50
N LEU A 80 -23.79 23.98 10.75
CA LEU A 80 -23.90 23.05 11.87
C LEU A 80 -25.34 22.55 12.02
N GLN A 81 -26.35 23.43 11.89
CA GLN A 81 -27.77 23.03 11.94
C GLN A 81 -28.13 22.07 10.78
N ILE A 82 -27.70 22.38 9.55
CA ILE A 82 -27.90 21.49 8.39
C ILE A 82 -27.26 20.13 8.63
N TYR A 83 -26.01 20.12 9.12
CA TYR A 83 -25.32 18.89 9.45
C TYR A 83 -26.08 18.07 10.50
N LEU A 84 -26.52 18.68 11.61
CA LEU A 84 -27.23 18.00 12.69
C LEU A 84 -28.58 17.43 12.21
N LYS A 85 -29.34 18.19 11.40
CA LYS A 85 -30.57 17.69 10.76
C LYS A 85 -30.27 16.50 9.86
N GLY A 86 -29.20 16.57 9.06
CA GLY A 86 -28.75 15.46 8.22
C GLY A 86 -28.28 14.23 9.02
N ARG A 87 -27.91 14.41 10.30
CA ARG A 87 -27.58 13.33 11.24
C ARG A 87 -28.79 12.85 12.07
N GLY A 88 -30.02 13.34 11.74
CA GLY A 88 -31.26 12.92 12.38
C GLY A 88 -31.61 13.65 13.67
N PHE A 89 -31.01 14.81 13.94
CA PHE A 89 -31.32 15.67 15.07
C PHE A 89 -32.08 16.90 14.61
N TYR A 90 -33.35 16.74 14.29
CA TYR A 90 -34.17 17.81 13.71
C TYR A 90 -34.51 18.93 14.70
N SER A 91 -34.51 18.62 16.01
CA SER A 91 -34.71 19.58 17.11
C SER A 91 -33.42 20.18 17.65
N ALA A 92 -32.27 19.92 16.97
CA ALA A 92 -30.97 20.45 17.41
C ALA A 92 -30.93 21.98 17.29
N GLU A 93 -30.37 22.62 18.33
CA GLU A 93 -30.14 24.06 18.38
C GLU A 93 -28.65 24.36 18.40
N VAL A 94 -28.25 25.36 17.64
CA VAL A 94 -26.87 25.87 17.65
C VAL A 94 -26.89 27.35 17.94
N VAL A 95 -26.25 27.75 19.04
CA VAL A 95 -26.12 29.14 19.46
C VAL A 95 -24.63 29.51 19.45
N ASP A 96 -24.32 30.64 18.84
CA ASP A 96 -23.00 31.24 18.90
C ASP A 96 -22.91 32.30 19.98
N THR A 97 -21.72 32.47 20.54
CA THR A 97 -21.37 33.53 21.47
C THR A 97 -19.96 34.02 21.17
N ALA A 98 -19.86 35.26 20.75
CA ALA A 98 -18.59 35.93 20.51
C ALA A 98 -18.24 36.88 21.65
N TYR A 99 -17.07 36.75 22.23
CA TYR A 99 -16.59 37.63 23.31
C TYR A 99 -15.15 38.04 23.12
N THR A 100 -14.86 39.28 23.55
CA THR A 100 -13.51 39.86 23.43
C THR A 100 -12.69 39.51 24.65
N ARG A 101 -11.46 39.00 24.41
CA ARG A 101 -10.42 38.81 25.44
C ARG A 101 -9.44 39.97 25.47
N ARG A 102 -8.51 39.95 26.44
CA ARG A 102 -7.46 40.95 26.55
C ARG A 102 -6.74 41.20 25.19
N ARG A 103 -6.40 42.44 24.89
CA ARG A 103 -5.72 42.91 23.65
C ARG A 103 -6.54 42.75 22.36
N GLY A 104 -7.88 42.85 22.41
CA GLY A 104 -8.72 42.80 21.20
C GLY A 104 -8.78 41.44 20.50
N ARG A 105 -8.45 40.37 21.22
CA ARG A 105 -8.59 38.98 20.71
C ARG A 105 -10.02 38.50 20.87
N MET A 106 -10.59 37.91 19.81
CA MET A 106 -11.94 37.39 19.81
C MET A 106 -11.95 35.86 20.01
N THR A 107 -12.85 35.41 20.84
CA THR A 107 -13.18 33.98 20.96
C THR A 107 -14.62 33.78 20.54
N VAL A 108 -14.88 32.83 19.67
CA VAL A 108 -16.23 32.42 19.25
C VAL A 108 -16.50 31.04 19.83
N ARG A 109 -17.62 30.91 20.54
CA ARG A 109 -18.11 29.64 21.09
C ARG A 109 -19.40 29.26 20.39
N TYR A 110 -19.43 28.08 19.80
CA TYR A 110 -20.65 27.46 19.29
C TYR A 110 -21.13 26.44 20.31
N THR A 111 -22.30 26.67 20.90
CA THR A 111 -22.95 25.74 21.79
C THR A 111 -23.96 24.94 21.00
N VAL A 112 -23.74 23.64 20.90
CA VAL A 112 -24.58 22.68 20.16
C VAL A 112 -25.38 21.87 21.15
N ARG A 113 -26.70 21.97 21.10
CA ARG A 113 -27.65 21.12 21.82
C ARG A 113 -28.25 20.15 20.83
N PHE A 114 -28.06 18.86 21.02
CA PHE A 114 -28.51 17.85 20.05
C PHE A 114 -30.02 17.63 20.09
N GLY A 115 -30.61 17.62 21.27
CA GLY A 115 -31.97 17.17 21.46
C GLY A 115 -32.13 15.67 21.16
N PRO A 116 -33.34 15.14 21.24
CA PRO A 116 -33.62 13.74 20.95
C PRO A 116 -33.47 13.44 19.45
N PRO A 117 -32.86 12.29 19.10
CA PRO A 117 -32.73 11.85 17.71
C PRO A 117 -34.08 11.40 17.16
N THR A 118 -34.34 11.64 15.88
CA THR A 118 -35.46 11.02 15.18
C THR A 118 -35.13 9.61 14.79
N LEU A 119 -35.91 8.64 15.27
CA LEU A 119 -35.73 7.22 15.02
C LEU A 119 -36.72 6.74 13.94
N VAL A 120 -36.28 5.76 13.15
CA VAL A 120 -37.14 5.09 12.19
C VAL A 120 -37.96 4.04 12.93
N ASP A 121 -39.29 4.17 12.91
CA ASP A 121 -40.22 3.23 13.50
C ASP A 121 -40.46 2.02 12.58
N SER A 122 -40.74 2.29 11.33
CA SER A 122 -41.00 1.28 10.31
C SER A 122 -40.42 1.67 8.96
N VAL A 123 -40.12 0.69 8.12
CA VAL A 123 -39.60 0.90 6.76
C VAL A 123 -40.54 0.24 5.76
N ALA A 124 -40.96 1.01 4.72
CA ALA A 124 -41.80 0.57 3.63
C ALA A 124 -41.09 0.70 2.27
N LEU A 125 -41.49 -0.12 1.31
CA LEU A 125 -41.05 -0.05 -0.08
C LEU A 125 -42.21 0.45 -0.97
N ARG A 126 -41.93 1.44 -1.81
CA ARG A 126 -42.88 1.92 -2.84
C ARG A 126 -42.18 1.83 -4.19
N ILE A 127 -42.27 0.66 -4.80
CA ILE A 127 -41.65 0.34 -6.09
C ILE A 127 -42.73 -0.27 -6.98
N PRO A 128 -43.32 0.52 -7.90
CA PRO A 128 -44.42 0.07 -8.77
C PRO A 128 -44.00 -1.05 -9.73
N ASP A 129 -42.76 -1.05 -10.19
CA ASP A 129 -42.24 -2.12 -11.04
C ASP A 129 -42.07 -3.41 -10.24
N SER A 130 -42.85 -4.43 -10.54
CA SER A 130 -42.88 -5.71 -9.83
C SER A 130 -41.54 -6.47 -9.87
N LEU A 131 -40.80 -6.33 -10.98
CA LEU A 131 -39.51 -7.01 -11.15
C LEU A 131 -38.42 -6.33 -10.32
N ALA A 132 -38.30 -4.99 -10.39
CA ALA A 132 -37.38 -4.24 -9.55
C ALA A 132 -37.70 -4.44 -8.06
N HIS A 133 -38.99 -4.41 -7.68
CA HIS A 133 -39.45 -4.68 -6.32
C HIS A 133 -38.93 -6.03 -5.82
N SER A 134 -39.13 -7.10 -6.60
CA SER A 134 -38.72 -8.45 -6.22
C SER A 134 -37.19 -8.58 -6.03
N TYR A 135 -36.38 -7.82 -6.77
CA TYR A 135 -34.93 -7.81 -6.60
C TYR A 135 -34.50 -7.05 -5.34
N VAL A 136 -35.12 -5.91 -5.06
CA VAL A 136 -34.83 -5.14 -3.84
C VAL A 136 -35.25 -5.94 -2.60
N GLU A 137 -36.44 -6.56 -2.63
CA GLU A 137 -37.00 -7.34 -1.54
C GLU A 137 -36.15 -8.58 -1.21
N ARG A 138 -35.71 -9.36 -2.22
CA ARG A 138 -34.82 -10.51 -2.00
C ARG A 138 -33.52 -10.15 -1.29
N GLN A 139 -33.04 -8.92 -1.48
CA GLN A 139 -31.81 -8.44 -0.85
C GLN A 139 -32.09 -7.57 0.37
N TRP A 140 -33.33 -7.54 0.86
CA TRP A 140 -33.71 -6.72 2.00
C TRP A 140 -32.97 -7.09 3.29
N ALA A 141 -32.63 -8.36 3.46
CA ALA A 141 -31.84 -8.84 4.59
C ALA A 141 -30.49 -8.11 4.76
N TYR A 142 -29.94 -7.58 3.65
CA TYR A 142 -28.68 -6.80 3.63
C TYR A 142 -28.92 -5.29 3.72
N SER A 143 -30.18 -4.82 3.87
CA SER A 143 -30.51 -3.42 3.99
C SER A 143 -29.93 -2.82 5.27
N GLN A 144 -29.44 -1.59 5.14
CA GLN A 144 -28.99 -0.80 6.29
C GLN A 144 -30.18 -0.10 7.00
N LEU A 145 -31.35 -0.07 6.34
CA LEU A 145 -32.57 0.49 6.89
C LEU A 145 -33.22 -0.50 7.84
N LYS A 146 -33.23 -0.21 9.13
CA LYS A 146 -33.81 -1.05 10.18
C LYS A 146 -34.67 -0.25 11.12
N PRO A 147 -35.79 -0.78 11.63
CA PRO A 147 -36.50 -0.16 12.72
C PRO A 147 -35.58 0.12 13.92
N GLY A 148 -35.77 1.23 14.58
CA GLY A 148 -34.93 1.71 15.70
C GLY A 148 -33.64 2.44 15.30
N MET A 149 -33.28 2.47 14.01
CA MET A 149 -32.13 3.26 13.56
C MET A 149 -32.45 4.77 13.58
N ARG A 150 -31.42 5.59 13.72
CA ARG A 150 -31.54 7.04 13.56
C ARG A 150 -31.74 7.39 12.07
N LEU A 151 -32.62 8.36 11.79
CA LEU A 151 -32.84 8.88 10.44
C LEU A 151 -31.64 9.72 10.00
N ASP A 152 -30.64 9.09 9.45
CA ASP A 152 -29.33 9.64 9.14
C ASP A 152 -29.08 9.61 7.62
N ASN A 153 -28.82 10.79 7.04
CA ASN A 153 -28.56 10.90 5.60
C ASN A 153 -27.40 10.02 5.13
N GLN A 154 -26.37 9.79 5.95
CA GLN A 154 -25.26 8.93 5.59
C GLN A 154 -25.71 7.48 5.38
N THR A 155 -26.62 7.00 6.23
CA THR A 155 -27.22 5.66 6.12
C THR A 155 -28.14 5.57 4.89
N LEU A 156 -28.90 6.64 4.60
CA LEU A 156 -29.76 6.71 3.41
C LEU A 156 -28.94 6.68 2.11
N GLU A 157 -27.85 7.45 2.03
CA GLU A 157 -26.95 7.42 0.86
C GLU A 157 -26.21 6.07 0.69
N ALA A 158 -25.82 5.46 1.79
CA ALA A 158 -25.22 4.12 1.75
C ALA A 158 -26.24 3.07 1.23
N GLU A 159 -27.52 3.20 1.63
CA GLU A 159 -28.58 2.33 1.13
C GLU A 159 -28.90 2.60 -0.36
N ARG A 160 -28.93 3.87 -0.79
CA ARG A 160 -29.02 4.21 -2.23
C ARG A 160 -27.96 3.50 -3.04
N SER A 161 -26.70 3.63 -2.62
CA SER A 161 -25.57 2.99 -3.30
C SER A 161 -25.66 1.46 -3.31
N ARG A 162 -26.15 0.88 -2.20
CA ARG A 162 -26.38 -0.58 -2.11
C ARG A 162 -27.44 -1.05 -3.08
N VAL A 163 -28.60 -0.37 -3.12
CA VAL A 163 -29.71 -0.70 -4.00
C VAL A 163 -29.34 -0.50 -5.46
N GLU A 164 -28.69 0.62 -5.80
CA GLU A 164 -28.12 0.87 -7.14
C GLU A 164 -27.23 -0.27 -7.58
N GLY A 165 -26.20 -0.61 -6.77
CA GLY A 165 -25.26 -1.68 -7.08
C GLY A 165 -25.96 -3.03 -7.25
N SER A 166 -26.96 -3.31 -6.42
CA SER A 166 -27.77 -4.52 -6.49
C SER A 166 -28.56 -4.61 -7.79
N LEU A 167 -29.30 -3.58 -8.14
CA LEU A 167 -30.11 -3.53 -9.36
C LEU A 167 -29.22 -3.55 -10.62
N ARG A 168 -28.13 -2.80 -10.64
CA ARG A 168 -27.18 -2.84 -11.77
C ARG A 168 -26.52 -4.20 -11.95
N ASN A 169 -26.30 -4.94 -10.87
CA ASN A 169 -25.84 -6.33 -10.94
C ASN A 169 -26.96 -7.33 -11.31
N ALA A 170 -28.23 -6.94 -11.17
CA ALA A 170 -29.37 -7.69 -11.66
C ALA A 170 -29.70 -7.43 -13.14
N GLY A 171 -28.97 -6.53 -13.80
CA GLY A 171 -29.14 -6.20 -15.21
C GLY A 171 -29.78 -4.86 -15.52
N PHE A 172 -30.21 -4.10 -14.53
CA PHE A 172 -30.76 -2.73 -14.70
C PHE A 172 -29.61 -1.73 -14.90
N TYR A 173 -28.93 -1.82 -16.02
CA TYR A 173 -27.66 -1.09 -16.25
C TYR A 173 -27.80 0.43 -16.19
N ASN A 174 -28.91 0.98 -16.70
CA ASN A 174 -29.17 2.43 -16.70
C ASN A 174 -29.71 2.95 -15.37
N PHE A 175 -29.87 2.08 -14.37
CA PHE A 175 -30.31 2.48 -13.04
C PHE A 175 -29.22 3.29 -12.32
N SER A 176 -29.63 4.41 -11.68
CA SER A 176 -28.73 5.27 -10.91
C SER A 176 -29.30 5.54 -9.52
N ALA A 177 -28.46 5.96 -8.59
CA ALA A 177 -28.86 6.34 -7.23
C ALA A 177 -29.91 7.47 -7.21
N ASP A 178 -29.90 8.37 -8.21
CA ASP A 178 -30.87 9.46 -8.35
C ASP A 178 -32.30 8.97 -8.59
N ALA A 179 -32.45 7.73 -9.07
CA ALA A 179 -33.77 7.09 -9.24
C ALA A 179 -34.38 6.63 -7.90
N ILE A 180 -33.67 6.77 -6.76
CA ILE A 180 -34.12 6.36 -5.43
C ILE A 180 -34.42 7.60 -4.60
N GLY A 181 -35.66 7.72 -4.12
CA GLY A 181 -36.08 8.71 -3.16
C GLY A 181 -36.41 8.12 -1.80
N PHE A 182 -36.40 8.94 -0.77
CA PHE A 182 -36.88 8.58 0.56
C PHE A 182 -37.96 9.58 1.00
N VAL A 183 -39.03 9.07 1.57
CA VAL A 183 -40.07 9.86 2.22
C VAL A 183 -40.06 9.44 3.69
N ALA A 184 -39.87 10.45 4.56
CA ALA A 184 -39.97 10.25 6.00
C ALA A 184 -41.24 10.96 6.50
N ASP A 185 -42.20 10.22 7.01
CA ASP A 185 -43.41 10.75 7.62
C ASP A 185 -43.23 10.81 9.14
N THR A 186 -43.19 12.06 9.65
CA THR A 186 -43.01 12.39 11.07
C THR A 186 -44.29 12.93 11.73
N LEU A 187 -45.40 13.02 11.00
CA LEU A 187 -46.62 13.65 11.47
C LEU A 187 -47.24 12.91 12.67
N GLY A 188 -47.38 13.63 13.77
CA GLY A 188 -48.06 13.14 14.99
C GLY A 188 -47.28 12.09 15.79
N ARG A 189 -46.01 11.81 15.46
CA ARG A 189 -45.20 10.70 16.04
C ARG A 189 -44.05 11.15 16.94
N GLY A 190 -43.99 12.44 17.31
CA GLY A 190 -42.89 12.96 18.12
C GLY A 190 -41.55 12.84 17.44
N HIS A 191 -40.64 12.02 18.01
CA HIS A 191 -39.30 11.77 17.47
C HIS A 191 -39.17 10.44 16.69
N GLN A 192 -40.28 9.96 16.13
CA GLN A 192 -40.35 8.76 15.29
C GLN A 192 -40.75 9.10 13.87
N ALA A 193 -40.29 8.34 12.88
CA ALA A 193 -40.62 8.51 11.49
C ALA A 193 -40.89 7.16 10.83
N THR A 194 -41.92 7.08 10.00
CA THR A 194 -42.06 6.01 9.02
C THR A 194 -41.27 6.36 7.78
N LEU A 195 -40.32 5.51 7.40
CA LEU A 195 -39.45 5.73 6.25
C LEU A 195 -39.91 4.89 5.07
N THR A 196 -40.19 5.53 3.92
CA THR A 196 -40.51 4.83 2.67
C THR A 196 -39.45 5.05 1.63
N LEU A 197 -38.85 3.96 1.14
CA LEU A 197 -37.99 3.95 -0.04
C LEU A 197 -38.86 3.93 -1.30
N CYS A 198 -38.69 4.92 -2.17
CA CYS A 198 -39.46 5.10 -3.40
C CYS A 198 -38.59 4.98 -4.64
N ILE A 199 -39.06 4.22 -5.62
CA ILE A 199 -38.52 4.18 -6.99
C ILE A 199 -39.74 4.26 -7.93
N PRO A 200 -39.94 5.36 -8.69
CA PRO A 200 -39.14 6.59 -8.75
C PRO A 200 -39.28 7.45 -7.50
N PRO A 201 -38.41 8.50 -7.36
CA PRO A 201 -38.55 9.52 -6.32
C PRO A 201 -39.89 10.25 -6.42
N PRO A 202 -40.51 10.70 -5.31
CA PRO A 202 -41.80 11.34 -5.32
C PRO A 202 -41.86 12.62 -6.16
N ASN A 203 -40.74 13.33 -6.28
CA ASN A 203 -40.62 14.60 -6.97
C ASN A 203 -40.09 14.47 -8.42
N ALA A 204 -40.04 13.25 -8.96
CA ALA A 204 -39.59 13.03 -10.34
C ALA A 204 -40.71 13.51 -11.30
N THR A 205 -40.43 14.58 -12.05
CA THR A 205 -41.34 15.11 -13.07
C THR A 205 -41.39 14.22 -14.31
N GLU A 206 -40.29 13.57 -14.63
CA GLU A 206 -40.19 12.59 -15.73
C GLU A 206 -39.34 11.38 -15.25
N PHE A 207 -39.87 10.18 -15.38
CA PHE A 207 -39.15 8.94 -15.11
C PHE A 207 -39.15 8.09 -16.37
N SER A 208 -37.98 7.94 -16.97
CA SER A 208 -37.85 7.16 -18.21
C SER A 208 -37.94 5.65 -17.94
N ASP A 209 -38.77 4.93 -18.66
CA ASP A 209 -38.87 3.47 -18.64
C ASP A 209 -37.53 2.78 -18.87
N ARG A 210 -36.57 3.43 -19.52
CA ARG A 210 -35.23 2.89 -19.77
C ARG A 210 -34.47 2.63 -18.49
N VAL A 211 -34.73 3.35 -17.40
CA VAL A 211 -34.08 3.19 -16.10
C VAL A 211 -34.34 1.79 -15.51
N LEU A 212 -35.56 1.26 -15.72
CA LEU A 212 -36.01 -0.04 -15.23
C LEU A 212 -35.94 -1.15 -16.28
N ARG A 213 -35.26 -0.92 -17.41
CA ARG A 213 -34.98 -1.99 -18.38
C ARG A 213 -33.82 -2.85 -17.93
N ARG A 214 -34.00 -4.15 -18.06
CA ARG A 214 -32.92 -5.13 -17.89
C ARG A 214 -32.31 -5.48 -19.23
N TYR A 215 -31.02 -5.66 -19.25
CA TYR A 215 -30.29 -5.89 -20.50
C TYR A 215 -29.61 -7.25 -20.51
N VAL A 216 -29.69 -7.91 -21.69
CA VAL A 216 -28.95 -9.10 -22.05
C VAL A 216 -27.94 -8.73 -23.14
N ILE A 217 -26.71 -9.19 -22.99
CA ILE A 217 -25.65 -8.94 -23.98
C ILE A 217 -25.95 -9.79 -25.21
N ASP A 218 -26.26 -9.11 -26.32
CA ASP A 218 -26.42 -9.78 -27.61
C ASP A 218 -25.10 -10.09 -28.28
N SER A 219 -24.27 -9.10 -28.41
CA SER A 219 -22.98 -9.20 -29.09
C SER A 219 -21.94 -8.32 -28.42
N ILE A 220 -20.66 -8.71 -28.53
CA ILE A 220 -19.54 -7.97 -28.00
C ILE A 220 -18.62 -7.62 -29.16
N ASN A 221 -18.37 -6.33 -29.38
CA ASN A 221 -17.44 -5.82 -30.37
C ASN A 221 -16.20 -5.31 -29.64
N ILE A 222 -15.03 -5.79 -30.00
CA ILE A 222 -13.76 -5.40 -29.38
C ILE A 222 -12.91 -4.68 -30.42
N TYR A 223 -12.45 -3.51 -30.04
CA TYR A 223 -11.55 -2.66 -30.81
C TYR A 223 -10.16 -2.67 -30.15
N PRO A 224 -9.26 -3.63 -30.50
CA PRO A 224 -7.97 -3.80 -29.81
C PRO A 224 -7.00 -2.63 -30.01
N LYS A 225 -7.31 -1.73 -30.94
CA LYS A 225 -6.52 -0.54 -31.26
C LYS A 225 -7.46 0.62 -31.59
N ALA A 226 -8.17 1.12 -30.58
CA ALA A 226 -9.03 2.29 -30.74
C ALA A 226 -8.20 3.56 -30.87
N ALA A 227 -8.56 4.46 -31.79
CA ALA A 227 -7.98 5.79 -31.89
C ALA A 227 -8.54 6.67 -30.74
N SER A 228 -7.74 7.60 -30.23
CA SER A 228 -8.07 8.39 -29.04
C SER A 228 -9.28 9.32 -29.17
N ASN A 229 -9.78 9.59 -30.40
CA ASN A 229 -10.82 10.58 -30.65
C ASN A 229 -11.96 10.10 -31.57
N ARG A 230 -12.11 8.80 -31.81
CA ARG A 230 -13.20 8.31 -32.67
C ARG A 230 -14.21 7.53 -31.84
N SER A 231 -15.45 8.01 -31.82
CA SER A 231 -16.61 7.21 -31.45
C SER A 231 -16.79 6.05 -32.43
N THR A 232 -17.39 4.95 -31.98
CA THR A 232 -17.65 3.72 -32.77
C THR A 232 -18.47 3.94 -34.07
N SER A 233 -18.96 5.15 -34.33
CA SER A 233 -19.75 5.48 -35.51
C SER A 233 -18.96 5.51 -36.85
N ALA A 234 -17.62 5.46 -36.84
CA ALA A 234 -16.78 5.47 -38.01
C ALA A 234 -15.99 4.15 -38.17
N VAL A 235 -16.68 3.02 -38.21
CA VAL A 235 -16.10 1.77 -38.74
C VAL A 235 -16.06 1.92 -40.25
N ASP A 236 -14.88 2.21 -40.78
CA ASP A 236 -14.61 2.33 -42.18
C ASP A 236 -14.70 0.94 -42.86
N SER A 237 -15.12 0.86 -44.12
CA SER A 237 -15.20 -0.38 -44.88
C SER A 237 -13.86 -1.13 -45.03
N THR A 238 -12.75 -0.50 -44.61
CA THR A 238 -11.40 -1.05 -44.60
C THR A 238 -11.06 -1.88 -43.34
N TRP A 239 -11.95 -2.00 -42.37
CA TRP A 239 -11.66 -2.73 -41.15
C TRP A 239 -11.83 -4.24 -41.30
N HIS A 240 -10.84 -4.97 -40.84
CA HIS A 240 -10.92 -6.43 -40.74
C HIS A 240 -11.77 -6.84 -39.57
N VAL A 241 -12.65 -7.81 -39.76
CA VAL A 241 -13.50 -8.39 -38.75
C VAL A 241 -13.11 -9.85 -38.55
N ARG A 242 -12.77 -10.23 -37.34
CA ARG A 242 -12.58 -11.63 -36.95
C ARG A 242 -13.56 -12.00 -35.86
N THR A 243 -14.34 -13.04 -36.07
CA THR A 243 -15.39 -13.47 -35.18
C THR A 243 -14.96 -14.72 -34.40
N LEU A 244 -15.20 -14.71 -33.09
CA LEU A 244 -15.05 -15.86 -32.20
C LEU A 244 -16.38 -16.06 -31.46
N GLY A 245 -17.24 -16.94 -31.94
CA GLY A 245 -18.64 -17.01 -31.51
C GLY A 245 -19.37 -15.69 -31.81
N ARG A 246 -20.02 -15.10 -30.79
CA ARG A 246 -20.66 -13.77 -30.91
C ARG A 246 -19.78 -12.60 -30.48
N VAL A 247 -18.47 -12.84 -30.29
CA VAL A 247 -17.48 -11.80 -30.01
C VAL A 247 -16.77 -11.44 -31.31
N ARG A 248 -16.87 -10.20 -31.72
CA ARG A 248 -16.27 -9.65 -32.95
C ARG A 248 -15.09 -8.75 -32.60
N TYR A 249 -13.98 -8.97 -33.29
CA TYR A 249 -12.76 -8.15 -33.17
C TYR A 249 -12.64 -7.31 -34.42
N LEU A 250 -12.64 -5.99 -34.27
CA LEU A 250 -12.59 -5.01 -35.35
C LEU A 250 -11.28 -4.24 -35.28
N TYR A 251 -10.45 -4.32 -36.33
CA TYR A 251 -9.14 -3.68 -36.39
C TYR A 251 -8.77 -3.22 -37.79
N PRO A 252 -8.04 -2.08 -37.94
CA PRO A 252 -7.79 -1.48 -39.26
C PRO A 252 -6.78 -2.25 -40.12
N SER A 253 -5.78 -2.92 -39.55
CA SER A 253 -4.73 -3.65 -40.32
C SER A 253 -4.35 -4.95 -39.62
N THR A 254 -3.70 -4.86 -38.48
CA THR A 254 -3.35 -6.01 -37.63
C THR A 254 -3.92 -5.79 -36.23
N PRO A 255 -4.41 -6.84 -35.57
CA PRO A 255 -4.91 -6.69 -34.20
C PRO A 255 -3.78 -6.30 -33.25
N GLY A 256 -2.53 -6.58 -33.63
CA GLY A 256 -1.34 -6.30 -32.81
C GLY A 256 -1.30 -6.94 -31.45
N ILE A 257 -2.19 -7.92 -31.21
CA ILE A 257 -2.26 -8.80 -30.04
C ILE A 257 -2.98 -10.07 -30.47
N ARG A 258 -2.65 -11.19 -29.86
CA ARG A 258 -3.36 -12.46 -30.07
C ARG A 258 -4.76 -12.35 -29.47
N LEU A 259 -5.79 -12.52 -30.30
CA LEU A 259 -7.17 -12.34 -29.89
C LEU A 259 -7.61 -13.25 -28.73
N PRO A 260 -7.16 -14.51 -28.60
CA PRO A 260 -7.45 -15.34 -27.44
C PRO A 260 -6.95 -14.78 -26.10
N VAL A 261 -5.93 -13.93 -26.12
CA VAL A 261 -5.45 -13.26 -24.88
C VAL A 261 -6.49 -12.24 -24.39
N VAL A 262 -7.04 -11.45 -25.31
CA VAL A 262 -8.11 -10.50 -24.98
C VAL A 262 -9.39 -11.22 -24.57
N ALA A 263 -9.75 -12.30 -25.30
CA ALA A 263 -10.93 -13.10 -24.99
C ALA A 263 -10.93 -13.66 -23.57
N ARG A 264 -9.78 -14.13 -23.09
CA ARG A 264 -9.63 -14.64 -21.72
C ARG A 264 -9.84 -13.57 -20.63
N MET A 265 -9.63 -12.31 -20.94
CA MET A 265 -9.82 -11.20 -19.99
C MET A 265 -11.29 -10.81 -19.85
N LEU A 266 -12.15 -11.20 -20.76
CA LEU A 266 -13.57 -10.89 -20.73
C LEU A 266 -14.31 -11.70 -19.69
N ARG A 267 -15.08 -11.02 -18.86
CA ARG A 267 -16.10 -11.61 -17.99
C ARG A 267 -17.48 -11.51 -18.61
N LEU A 268 -17.64 -10.57 -19.53
CA LEU A 268 -18.85 -10.40 -20.31
C LEU A 268 -18.98 -11.56 -21.30
N GLN A 269 -20.16 -12.16 -21.36
CA GLN A 269 -20.48 -13.25 -22.27
C GLN A 269 -21.76 -12.91 -23.05
N PRO A 270 -21.82 -13.21 -24.35
CA PRO A 270 -23.07 -13.14 -25.09
C PRO A 270 -24.15 -14.01 -24.42
N ASP A 271 -25.40 -13.64 -24.57
CA ASP A 271 -26.59 -14.24 -23.96
C ASP A 271 -26.62 -14.24 -22.42
N SER A 272 -25.72 -13.50 -21.77
CA SER A 272 -25.73 -13.29 -20.32
C SER A 272 -26.35 -11.92 -19.95
N VAL A 273 -26.94 -11.87 -18.78
CA VAL A 273 -27.43 -10.59 -18.21
C VAL A 273 -26.26 -9.62 -18.00
N LEU A 274 -26.42 -8.37 -18.42
CA LEU A 274 -25.40 -7.35 -18.25
C LEU A 274 -25.26 -6.98 -16.76
N ARG A 275 -24.16 -7.37 -16.12
CA ARG A 275 -23.85 -7.08 -14.73
C ARG A 275 -22.74 -6.04 -14.62
N LEU A 276 -22.95 -5.02 -13.79
CA LEU A 276 -21.92 -3.99 -13.54
C LEU A 276 -20.61 -4.61 -13.00
N SER A 277 -20.71 -5.60 -12.13
CA SER A 277 -19.54 -6.33 -11.61
C SER A 277 -18.70 -6.98 -12.71
N ASP A 278 -19.33 -7.51 -13.76
CA ASP A 278 -18.63 -8.16 -14.87
C ASP A 278 -17.98 -7.14 -15.82
N VAL A 279 -18.62 -5.96 -15.99
CA VAL A 279 -18.04 -4.82 -16.71
C VAL A 279 -16.77 -4.34 -16.00
N ASN A 280 -16.87 -4.04 -14.70
CA ASN A 280 -15.74 -3.55 -13.89
C ASN A 280 -14.60 -4.59 -13.84
N ARG A 281 -14.95 -5.87 -13.74
CA ARG A 281 -13.98 -6.95 -13.73
C ARG A 281 -13.28 -7.10 -15.07
N THR A 282 -14.03 -7.02 -16.17
CA THR A 282 -13.46 -7.03 -17.53
C THR A 282 -12.52 -5.86 -17.74
N GLN A 283 -12.91 -4.66 -17.31
CA GLN A 283 -12.07 -3.46 -17.39
C GLN A 283 -10.76 -3.67 -16.62
N SER A 284 -10.86 -4.09 -15.37
CA SER A 284 -9.70 -4.37 -14.53
C SER A 284 -8.78 -5.43 -15.16
N ASN A 285 -9.35 -6.53 -15.67
CA ASN A 285 -8.60 -7.60 -16.32
C ASN A 285 -7.83 -7.11 -17.56
N LEU A 286 -8.49 -6.32 -18.42
CA LEU A 286 -7.86 -5.78 -19.62
C LEU A 286 -6.71 -4.82 -19.31
N LEU A 287 -6.84 -4.01 -18.24
CA LEU A 287 -5.80 -3.08 -17.81
C LEU A 287 -4.59 -3.78 -17.20
N THR A 288 -4.74 -4.99 -16.64
CA THR A 288 -3.59 -5.77 -16.14
C THR A 288 -2.66 -6.25 -17.23
N LEU A 289 -3.11 -6.28 -18.50
CA LEU A 289 -2.24 -6.64 -19.63
C LEU A 289 -1.08 -5.67 -19.86
N SER A 290 -1.01 -4.54 -19.10
CA SER A 290 0.04 -3.52 -19.22
C SER A 290 0.24 -2.94 -20.65
N LEU A 291 -0.57 -3.37 -21.59
CA LEU A 291 -0.59 -2.92 -22.97
C LEU A 291 -1.59 -1.78 -23.20
N TYR A 292 -2.61 -1.72 -22.34
CA TYR A 292 -3.71 -0.76 -22.43
C TYR A 292 -3.68 0.23 -21.28
N ARG A 293 -3.82 1.53 -21.59
CA ARG A 293 -3.95 2.59 -20.60
C ARG A 293 -5.41 2.81 -20.17
N GLN A 294 -6.35 2.46 -21.04
CA GLN A 294 -7.77 2.64 -20.85
C GLN A 294 -8.55 1.57 -21.62
N ALA A 295 -9.57 1.03 -20.98
CA ALA A 295 -10.61 0.20 -21.58
C ALA A 295 -11.94 0.92 -21.36
N GLN A 296 -12.57 1.39 -22.42
CA GLN A 296 -13.85 2.09 -22.41
C GLN A 296 -14.93 1.16 -22.91
N PHE A 297 -16.10 1.20 -22.28
CA PHE A 297 -17.26 0.41 -22.65
C PHE A 297 -18.36 1.32 -23.13
N GLU A 298 -18.88 1.06 -24.33
CA GLU A 298 -20.03 1.73 -24.90
C GLU A 298 -21.12 0.69 -25.12
N PHE A 299 -22.29 0.95 -24.57
CA PHE A 299 -23.45 0.09 -24.69
C PHE A 299 -24.47 0.71 -25.62
N ARG A 300 -24.87 -0.03 -26.66
CA ARG A 300 -25.86 0.43 -27.63
C ARG A 300 -27.08 -0.49 -27.58
N GLU A 301 -28.22 0.08 -27.21
CA GLU A 301 -29.50 -0.64 -27.30
C GLU A 301 -29.76 -0.97 -28.78
N GLN A 302 -30.18 -2.21 -29.04
CA GLN A 302 -30.65 -2.58 -30.35
C GLN A 302 -32.12 -2.18 -30.51
N GLN A 303 -32.58 -1.99 -31.75
CA GLN A 303 -34.00 -1.83 -32.00
C GLN A 303 -34.72 -3.07 -31.48
N PHE A 304 -35.72 -2.86 -30.67
CA PHE A 304 -36.49 -3.93 -30.06
C PHE A 304 -37.39 -4.56 -31.11
N ALA A 305 -37.03 -5.71 -31.64
CA ALA A 305 -37.78 -6.49 -32.62
C ALA A 305 -38.67 -7.57 -31.99
N GLY A 306 -38.73 -7.60 -30.63
CA GLY A 306 -39.46 -8.63 -29.88
C GLY A 306 -38.58 -9.47 -28.97
N TRP A 307 -39.18 -10.24 -28.12
CA TRP A 307 -38.47 -11.11 -27.19
C TRP A 307 -37.94 -12.37 -27.93
N ARG A 308 -36.72 -12.77 -27.59
CA ARG A 308 -36.04 -13.92 -28.19
C ARG A 308 -36.64 -15.27 -27.67
N SER A 309 -37.10 -15.24 -26.43
CA SER A 309 -37.65 -16.41 -25.76
C SER A 309 -38.76 -16.04 -24.77
N PRO A 310 -39.63 -16.99 -24.35
CA PRO A 310 -40.57 -16.77 -23.26
C PRO A 310 -39.89 -16.34 -21.96
N ALA A 311 -38.69 -16.85 -21.68
CA ALA A 311 -37.93 -16.46 -20.51
C ALA A 311 -37.45 -14.98 -20.57
N ASP A 312 -37.05 -14.49 -21.75
CA ASP A 312 -36.66 -13.10 -21.95
C ASP A 312 -37.87 -12.16 -21.79
N SER A 313 -39.05 -12.57 -22.28
CA SER A 313 -40.30 -11.84 -22.09
C SER A 313 -40.65 -11.73 -20.60
N LEU A 314 -40.61 -12.84 -19.87
CA LEU A 314 -40.89 -12.86 -18.43
C LEU A 314 -39.96 -12.01 -17.63
N ASN A 315 -38.67 -11.99 -18.00
CA ASN A 315 -37.63 -11.21 -17.33
C ASN A 315 -37.42 -9.82 -17.93
N ARG A 316 -38.18 -9.43 -18.95
CA ARG A 316 -38.03 -8.14 -19.68
C ARG A 316 -36.60 -7.84 -20.10
N LEU A 317 -35.94 -8.79 -20.76
CA LEU A 317 -34.56 -8.69 -21.18
C LEU A 317 -34.42 -8.05 -22.54
N TYR A 318 -33.90 -6.82 -22.60
CA TYR A 318 -33.65 -6.08 -23.84
C TYR A 318 -32.25 -6.37 -24.36
N PRO A 319 -32.10 -6.62 -25.68
CA PRO A 319 -30.78 -6.88 -26.27
C PRO A 319 -29.91 -5.62 -26.32
N ILE A 320 -28.64 -5.76 -25.95
CA ILE A 320 -27.66 -4.68 -25.99
C ILE A 320 -26.35 -5.12 -26.63
N THR A 321 -25.75 -4.30 -27.45
CA THR A 321 -24.42 -4.50 -28.01
C THR A 321 -23.41 -3.80 -27.13
N CYS A 322 -22.39 -4.55 -26.70
CA CYS A 322 -21.27 -4.03 -25.92
C CYS A 322 -20.07 -3.75 -26.84
N ASN A 323 -19.66 -2.51 -26.97
CA ASN A 323 -18.43 -2.10 -27.66
C ASN A 323 -17.32 -1.85 -26.63
N VAL A 324 -16.21 -2.56 -26.77
CA VAL A 324 -15.03 -2.46 -25.89
C VAL A 324 -13.91 -1.77 -26.66
N LEU A 325 -13.64 -0.53 -26.31
CA LEU A 325 -12.61 0.32 -26.93
C LEU A 325 -11.33 0.27 -26.12
N LEU A 326 -10.25 -0.27 -26.68
CA LEU A 326 -8.99 -0.45 -26.00
C LEU A 326 -7.94 0.55 -26.52
N HIS A 327 -7.54 1.47 -25.64
CA HIS A 327 -6.52 2.48 -25.93
C HIS A 327 -5.15 2.00 -25.49
N ARG A 328 -4.25 1.85 -26.46
CA ARG A 328 -2.90 1.30 -26.20
C ARG A 328 -1.96 2.32 -25.58
N MET A 329 -1.05 1.80 -24.76
CA MET A 329 0.20 2.47 -24.40
C MET A 329 1.25 2.28 -25.51
N PRO A 330 2.30 3.11 -25.57
CA PRO A 330 3.47 2.81 -26.38
C PRO A 330 4.01 1.41 -26.06
N VAL A 331 4.26 0.63 -27.10
CA VAL A 331 4.74 -0.76 -26.96
C VAL A 331 6.13 -0.79 -26.34
N GLN A 332 6.97 0.18 -26.70
CA GLN A 332 8.32 0.34 -26.19
C GLN A 332 8.40 1.59 -25.31
N ASN A 333 9.15 1.49 -24.24
CA ASN A 333 9.42 2.58 -23.32
C ASN A 333 10.85 2.50 -22.79
N TYR A 334 11.50 3.65 -22.70
CA TYR A 334 12.83 3.80 -22.11
C TYR A 334 12.69 4.71 -20.90
N GLN A 335 13.28 4.31 -19.79
CA GLN A 335 13.27 5.07 -18.54
C GLN A 335 14.68 5.15 -18.00
N ALA A 336 15.17 6.36 -17.76
CA ALA A 336 16.37 6.63 -17.00
C ALA A 336 15.97 7.02 -15.56
N GLY A 337 16.68 6.47 -14.59
CA GLY A 337 16.49 6.76 -13.16
C GLY A 337 17.80 7.12 -12.49
N LEU A 338 17.77 8.11 -11.62
CA LEU A 338 18.87 8.45 -10.72
C LEU A 338 18.34 8.40 -9.29
N MET A 339 19.02 7.67 -8.42
CA MET A 339 18.64 7.52 -7.03
C MET A 339 19.82 7.83 -6.13
N LEU A 340 19.60 8.63 -5.11
CA LEU A 340 20.54 8.84 -4.02
C LEU A 340 20.15 7.95 -2.84
N THR A 341 21.13 7.28 -2.25
CA THR A 341 20.95 6.37 -1.12
C THR A 341 21.73 6.86 0.08
N THR A 342 21.15 6.72 1.27
CA THR A 342 21.74 7.19 2.53
C THR A 342 21.60 6.17 3.66
N SER A 343 21.50 4.89 3.37
CA SER A 343 21.33 3.82 4.37
C SER A 343 22.63 3.45 5.06
N GLY A 344 23.15 4.33 5.92
CA GLY A 344 24.42 4.14 6.64
C GLY A 344 25.68 4.41 5.80
N ALA A 345 25.52 4.65 4.52
CA ALA A 345 26.51 5.14 3.57
C ALA A 345 25.82 6.15 2.65
N ILE A 346 26.55 7.06 2.09
CA ILE A 346 26.05 7.95 1.03
C ILE A 346 26.37 7.30 -0.31
N GLY A 347 25.35 7.08 -1.11
CA GLY A 347 25.51 6.46 -2.41
C GLY A 347 24.65 7.09 -3.49
N ALA A 348 24.99 6.79 -4.73
CA ALA A 348 24.23 7.15 -5.91
C ALA A 348 24.07 5.92 -6.80
N GLU A 349 22.88 5.72 -7.35
CA GLU A 349 22.56 4.67 -8.35
C GLU A 349 22.01 5.34 -9.59
N GLY A 350 22.57 4.99 -10.74
CA GLY A 350 22.02 5.25 -12.06
C GLY A 350 21.40 3.98 -12.63
N SER A 351 20.23 4.07 -13.24
CA SER A 351 19.59 2.94 -13.91
C SER A 351 18.97 3.32 -15.24
N LEU A 352 19.02 2.38 -16.19
CA LEU A 352 18.35 2.46 -17.49
C LEU A 352 17.46 1.23 -17.62
N THR A 353 16.19 1.46 -17.94
CA THR A 353 15.21 0.39 -18.11
C THR A 353 14.58 0.49 -19.51
N TYR A 354 14.70 -0.57 -20.28
CA TYR A 354 13.94 -0.77 -21.52
C TYR A 354 12.77 -1.68 -21.22
N THR A 355 11.58 -1.29 -21.67
CA THR A 355 10.34 -2.07 -21.50
C THR A 355 9.70 -2.30 -22.86
N HIS A 356 9.37 -3.55 -23.19
CA HIS A 356 8.56 -3.95 -24.33
C HIS A 356 7.29 -4.68 -23.87
N ARG A 357 6.10 -4.10 -24.13
CA ARG A 357 4.82 -4.54 -23.56
C ARG A 357 4.07 -5.62 -24.34
N ASN A 358 4.65 -6.15 -25.40
CA ASN A 358 3.94 -7.12 -26.24
C ASN A 358 4.95 -7.91 -27.10
N LEU A 359 5.91 -8.55 -26.45
CA LEU A 359 7.09 -9.12 -27.11
C LEU A 359 6.71 -10.19 -28.16
N PHE A 360 5.77 -11.08 -27.83
CA PHE A 360 5.32 -12.17 -28.70
C PHE A 360 3.84 -12.03 -29.09
N TYR A 361 3.30 -10.82 -29.09
CA TYR A 361 1.89 -10.51 -29.38
C TYR A 361 0.87 -11.11 -28.39
N GLY A 362 1.30 -11.53 -27.20
CA GLY A 362 0.46 -12.06 -26.14
C GLY A 362 0.37 -11.15 -24.91
N ALA A 363 0.72 -9.86 -25.05
CA ALA A 363 0.87 -8.90 -23.98
C ALA A 363 1.93 -9.31 -22.95
N GLU A 364 2.96 -10.02 -23.39
CA GLU A 364 4.13 -10.33 -22.59
C GLU A 364 4.92 -9.05 -22.32
N LEU A 365 5.21 -8.80 -21.04
CA LEU A 365 6.01 -7.68 -20.60
C LEU A 365 7.47 -8.11 -20.48
N PHE A 366 8.32 -7.58 -21.35
CA PHE A 366 9.77 -7.73 -21.26
C PHE A 366 10.38 -6.46 -20.68
N GLU A 367 11.21 -6.60 -19.68
CA GLU A 367 11.96 -5.52 -19.05
C GLU A 367 13.43 -5.88 -18.97
N LEU A 368 14.27 -4.99 -19.52
CA LEU A 368 15.73 -5.09 -19.39
C LEU A 368 16.21 -3.86 -18.62
N ARG A 369 16.76 -4.09 -17.43
CA ARG A 369 17.29 -3.03 -16.56
C ARG A 369 18.79 -3.21 -16.36
N GLY A 370 19.54 -2.17 -16.71
CA GLY A 370 20.94 -1.98 -16.32
C GLY A 370 21.02 -0.98 -15.15
N GLN A 371 21.84 -1.27 -14.17
CA GLN A 371 22.08 -0.39 -13.01
C GLN A 371 23.55 -0.35 -12.64
N ALA A 372 24.00 0.82 -12.18
CA ALA A 372 25.33 1.02 -11.61
C ALA A 372 25.18 1.86 -10.35
N SER A 373 25.78 1.43 -9.25
CA SER A 373 25.77 2.18 -8.00
C SER A 373 27.15 2.32 -7.41
N VAL A 374 27.37 3.43 -6.71
CA VAL A 374 28.59 3.72 -5.93
C VAL A 374 28.16 4.20 -4.55
N GLU A 375 28.73 3.60 -3.53
CA GLU A 375 28.48 3.94 -2.12
C GLU A 375 29.81 4.33 -1.44
N ALA A 376 29.77 5.41 -0.65
CA ALA A 376 30.88 5.82 0.23
C ALA A 376 30.66 5.21 1.63
N LEU A 377 31.31 4.12 1.93
CA LEU A 377 31.24 3.42 3.23
C LEU A 377 32.08 4.21 4.26
N ARG A 378 31.43 4.68 5.31
CA ARG A 378 32.12 5.37 6.42
C ARG A 378 32.84 4.34 7.30
N LYS A 379 34.13 4.60 7.56
CA LYS A 379 34.89 3.82 8.54
C LYS A 379 34.36 4.12 9.95
N ARG A 380 34.37 3.11 10.85
CA ARG A 380 33.87 3.25 12.23
C ARG A 380 34.65 4.32 13.02
N GLN A 381 35.95 4.45 12.74
CA GLN A 381 36.81 5.48 13.32
C GLN A 381 37.43 6.34 12.21
N GLY A 382 37.24 7.65 12.26
CA GLY A 382 37.79 8.61 11.33
C GLY A 382 36.86 9.01 10.18
N LEU A 383 37.28 10.03 9.43
CA LEU A 383 36.55 10.61 8.26
C LEU A 383 36.88 9.92 6.93
N TYR A 384 37.56 8.77 6.96
CA TYR A 384 37.92 8.06 5.74
C TYR A 384 36.74 7.25 5.21
N PHE A 385 36.49 7.40 3.90
CA PHE A 385 35.52 6.62 3.17
C PHE A 385 36.23 5.63 2.25
N LYS A 386 35.72 4.40 2.16
CA LYS A 386 36.04 3.50 1.06
C LYS A 386 34.80 3.33 0.18
N THR A 387 35.04 3.21 -1.11
CA THR A 387 33.95 3.05 -2.08
C THR A 387 33.57 1.58 -2.23
N ALA A 388 32.27 1.30 -2.20
CA ALA A 388 31.68 0.09 -2.75
C ALA A 388 31.05 0.42 -4.11
N MET A 389 31.13 -0.51 -5.04
CA MET A 389 30.56 -0.37 -6.38
C MET A 389 29.74 -1.59 -6.71
N GLU A 390 28.60 -1.40 -7.34
CA GLU A 390 27.75 -2.47 -7.81
C GLU A 390 27.33 -2.20 -9.26
N LEU A 391 27.41 -3.24 -10.09
CA LEU A 391 26.91 -3.26 -11.47
C LEU A 391 25.90 -4.38 -11.59
N GLY A 392 24.74 -4.09 -12.15
CA GLY A 392 23.66 -5.06 -12.31
C GLY A 392 23.02 -5.02 -13.68
N LEU A 393 22.68 -6.18 -14.22
CA LEU A 393 21.86 -6.35 -15.40
C LEU A 393 20.76 -7.34 -15.07
N ARG A 394 19.50 -6.98 -15.35
CA ARG A 394 18.32 -7.83 -15.09
C ARG A 394 17.42 -7.85 -16.31
N ALA A 395 17.11 -9.03 -16.78
CA ALA A 395 16.08 -9.27 -17.80
C ALA A 395 14.90 -10.00 -17.14
N THR A 396 13.70 -9.48 -17.34
CA THR A 396 12.46 -10.04 -16.79
C THR A 396 11.46 -10.20 -17.92
N LEU A 397 10.85 -11.37 -18.03
CA LEU A 397 9.77 -11.65 -18.98
C LEU A 397 8.54 -12.13 -18.22
N THR A 398 7.47 -11.34 -18.27
CA THR A 398 6.22 -11.63 -17.56
C THR A 398 5.12 -11.98 -18.55
N PHE A 399 4.52 -13.15 -18.38
CA PHE A 399 3.38 -13.64 -19.15
C PHE A 399 2.09 -13.40 -18.34
N PRO A 400 1.02 -12.87 -18.95
CA PRO A 400 -0.27 -12.66 -18.27
C PRO A 400 -1.09 -13.95 -18.15
N GLN A 401 -0.46 -15.06 -17.81
CA GLN A 401 -1.05 -16.38 -17.61
C GLN A 401 -0.08 -17.29 -16.84
N PHE A 402 -0.58 -18.41 -16.33
CA PHE A 402 0.30 -19.48 -15.88
C PHE A 402 0.86 -20.24 -17.08
N LEU A 403 2.18 -20.36 -17.14
CA LEU A 403 2.88 -21.26 -18.06
C LEU A 403 3.08 -22.61 -17.36
N PHE A 404 3.09 -23.70 -18.14
CA PHE A 404 3.34 -25.06 -17.69
C PHE A 404 2.30 -25.63 -16.69
N VAL A 405 1.19 -24.92 -16.48
CA VAL A 405 0.09 -25.37 -15.62
C VAL A 405 -1.19 -25.38 -16.45
N TYR A 406 -1.77 -26.56 -16.65
CA TYR A 406 -2.94 -26.76 -17.50
C TYR A 406 -4.20 -26.93 -16.65
N GLY A 407 -5.39 -26.69 -17.25
CA GLY A 407 -6.68 -26.95 -16.62
C GLY A 407 -7.22 -25.88 -15.68
N LEU A 408 -6.52 -24.75 -15.50
CA LEU A 408 -6.89 -23.68 -14.56
C LEU A 408 -7.64 -22.50 -15.21
N ASN A 409 -8.47 -22.72 -16.22
CA ASN A 409 -9.14 -21.62 -16.94
C ASN A 409 -10.03 -20.77 -16.03
N HIS A 410 -10.83 -21.37 -15.15
CA HIS A 410 -11.65 -20.63 -14.18
C HIS A 410 -10.83 -19.86 -13.16
N PHE A 411 -9.72 -20.43 -12.70
CA PHE A 411 -8.78 -19.77 -11.81
C PHE A 411 -8.15 -18.56 -12.49
N ALA A 412 -7.73 -18.70 -13.76
CA ALA A 412 -7.13 -17.63 -14.55
C ALA A 412 -8.06 -16.43 -14.72
N GLN A 413 -9.33 -16.70 -15.02
CA GLN A 413 -10.34 -15.64 -15.16
C GLN A 413 -10.65 -14.91 -13.84
N ARG A 414 -10.53 -15.60 -12.70
CA ARG A 414 -10.90 -15.06 -11.38
C ARG A 414 -9.76 -14.28 -10.73
N TYR A 415 -8.50 -14.74 -10.87
CA TYR A 415 -7.36 -14.28 -10.06
C TYR A 415 -6.22 -13.64 -10.86
N MET A 416 -6.36 -13.52 -12.18
CA MET A 416 -5.38 -12.89 -13.08
C MET A 416 -3.94 -13.36 -12.81
N PRO A 417 -3.66 -14.63 -13.06
CA PRO A 417 -2.34 -15.19 -12.80
C PRO A 417 -1.31 -14.65 -13.77
N SER A 418 -0.08 -14.56 -13.31
CA SER A 418 1.07 -14.24 -14.15
C SER A 418 2.23 -15.20 -13.90
N THR A 419 3.03 -15.42 -14.92
CA THR A 419 4.30 -16.14 -14.82
C THR A 419 5.42 -15.19 -15.13
N ARG A 420 6.41 -15.11 -14.25
CA ARG A 420 7.60 -14.28 -14.41
C ARG A 420 8.82 -15.19 -14.54
N LEU A 421 9.55 -15.01 -15.65
CA LEU A 421 10.89 -15.54 -15.84
C LEU A 421 11.88 -14.40 -15.62
N GLN A 422 12.88 -14.62 -14.79
CA GLN A 422 13.89 -13.61 -14.49
C GLN A 422 15.28 -14.21 -14.64
N VAL A 423 16.16 -13.44 -15.27
CA VAL A 423 17.60 -13.68 -15.28
C VAL A 423 18.29 -12.39 -14.87
N SER A 424 19.23 -12.47 -13.95
CA SER A 424 20.02 -11.30 -13.56
C SER A 424 21.46 -11.67 -13.27
N TRP A 425 22.30 -10.70 -13.55
CA TRP A 425 23.71 -10.71 -13.19
C TRP A 425 24.03 -9.48 -12.38
N ASN A 426 24.79 -9.65 -11.28
CA ASN A 426 25.18 -8.59 -10.38
C ASN A 426 26.66 -8.78 -10.02
N TYR A 427 27.47 -7.74 -10.23
CA TYR A 427 28.85 -7.68 -9.78
C TYR A 427 28.98 -6.67 -8.67
N GLN A 428 29.53 -7.07 -7.54
CA GLN A 428 29.71 -6.24 -6.37
C GLN A 428 31.19 -6.22 -5.96
N ARG A 429 31.73 -5.02 -5.87
CA ARG A 429 33.07 -4.74 -5.34
C ARG A 429 32.93 -4.00 -4.01
N ARG A 430 33.35 -4.66 -2.93
CA ARG A 430 33.43 -4.07 -1.58
C ARG A 430 34.87 -4.06 -1.06
N PRO A 431 35.18 -3.27 -0.03
CA PRO A 431 36.52 -3.31 0.59
C PRO A 431 36.92 -4.70 1.04
N ASP A 432 35.97 -5.47 1.56
CA ASP A 432 36.18 -6.77 2.19
C ASP A 432 36.19 -7.92 1.18
N TYR A 433 35.45 -7.80 0.05
CA TYR A 433 35.35 -8.84 -0.97
C TYR A 433 34.85 -8.34 -2.33
N ASN A 434 35.17 -9.11 -3.38
CA ASN A 434 34.56 -8.94 -4.69
C ASN A 434 33.79 -10.21 -5.05
N ARG A 435 32.55 -10.05 -5.49
CA ARG A 435 31.69 -11.18 -5.86
C ARG A 435 30.85 -10.93 -7.09
N THR A 436 30.42 -12.01 -7.72
CA THR A 436 29.37 -12.04 -8.73
C THR A 436 28.22 -12.90 -8.26
N LEU A 437 27.01 -12.44 -8.53
CA LEU A 437 25.78 -13.17 -8.30
C LEU A 437 25.05 -13.31 -9.63
N PHE A 438 24.82 -14.53 -10.06
CA PHE A 438 23.95 -14.84 -11.19
C PHE A 438 22.67 -15.47 -10.67
N THR A 439 21.49 -14.93 -11.07
CA THR A 439 20.19 -15.43 -10.64
C THR A 439 19.34 -15.82 -11.84
N GLY A 440 18.74 -17.00 -11.81
CA GLY A 440 17.71 -17.43 -12.75
C GLY A 440 16.49 -17.94 -11.98
N GLY A 441 15.28 -17.50 -12.33
CA GLY A 441 14.10 -17.88 -11.55
C GLY A 441 12.80 -17.89 -12.35
N LEU A 442 11.87 -18.73 -11.87
CA LEU A 442 10.49 -18.83 -12.32
C LEU A 442 9.58 -18.50 -11.13
N THR A 443 8.64 -17.56 -11.31
CA THR A 443 7.68 -17.18 -10.28
C THR A 443 6.27 -17.14 -10.85
N TYR A 444 5.32 -17.75 -10.15
CA TYR A 444 3.89 -17.62 -10.37
C TYR A 444 3.32 -16.60 -9.40
N ALA A 445 2.52 -15.65 -9.88
CA ALA A 445 1.87 -14.67 -9.03
C ALA A 445 0.39 -14.52 -9.38
N TRP A 446 -0.45 -14.28 -8.36
CA TRP A 446 -1.89 -14.04 -8.52
C TRP A 446 -2.44 -13.18 -7.39
N ASN A 447 -3.58 -12.53 -7.64
CA ASN A 447 -4.28 -11.66 -6.69
C ASN A 447 -5.72 -12.12 -6.50
N THR A 448 -6.22 -12.13 -5.25
CA THR A 448 -7.60 -12.55 -4.98
C THR A 448 -8.63 -11.42 -5.06
N GLY A 449 -8.19 -10.18 -5.30
CA GLY A 449 -9.07 -9.00 -5.44
C GLY A 449 -9.59 -8.41 -4.11
N GLN A 450 -9.25 -9.05 -2.97
CA GLN A 450 -9.60 -8.57 -1.63
C GLN A 450 -8.37 -8.07 -0.86
N GLY A 451 -7.42 -7.45 -1.58
CA GLY A 451 -6.17 -6.96 -1.00
C GLY A 451 -5.11 -8.04 -0.77
N SER A 452 -5.38 -9.32 -1.08
CA SER A 452 -4.43 -10.42 -0.91
C SER A 452 -3.71 -10.75 -2.22
N SER A 453 -2.40 -10.87 -2.14
CA SER A 453 -1.49 -11.26 -3.23
C SER A 453 -0.67 -12.47 -2.83
N TYR A 454 -0.43 -13.35 -3.77
CA TYR A 454 0.35 -14.56 -3.59
C TYR A 454 1.42 -14.66 -4.67
N SER A 455 2.60 -15.15 -4.31
CA SER A 455 3.59 -15.56 -5.29
C SER A 455 4.27 -16.86 -4.86
N LEU A 456 4.31 -17.81 -5.77
CA LEU A 456 5.00 -19.08 -5.63
C LEU A 456 6.21 -19.07 -6.57
N THR A 457 7.38 -19.27 -6.02
CA THR A 457 8.64 -19.46 -6.77
C THR A 457 9.03 -20.92 -6.67
N PRO A 458 8.67 -21.77 -7.65
CA PRO A 458 9.02 -23.19 -7.61
C PRO A 458 10.52 -23.40 -7.66
N VAL A 459 11.21 -22.56 -8.41
CA VAL A 459 12.67 -22.64 -8.56
C VAL A 459 13.27 -21.25 -8.81
N GLU A 460 14.25 -20.91 -8.01
CA GLU A 460 15.17 -19.80 -8.21
C GLU A 460 16.59 -20.33 -7.92
N VAL A 461 17.49 -20.17 -8.85
CA VAL A 461 18.88 -20.60 -8.72
C VAL A 461 19.76 -19.37 -8.68
N ASN A 462 20.52 -19.25 -7.59
CA ASN A 462 21.51 -18.21 -7.39
C ASN A 462 22.90 -18.83 -7.35
N VAL A 463 23.75 -18.45 -8.27
CA VAL A 463 25.18 -18.84 -8.30
C VAL A 463 25.99 -17.68 -7.75
N VAL A 464 26.52 -17.86 -6.56
CA VAL A 464 27.41 -16.89 -5.90
C VAL A 464 28.84 -17.29 -6.17
N LYS A 465 29.64 -16.39 -6.75
CA LYS A 465 31.08 -16.60 -6.94
C LYS A 465 31.88 -15.45 -6.32
N ILE A 466 32.71 -15.78 -5.37
CA ILE A 466 33.60 -14.82 -4.72
C ILE A 466 34.97 -14.94 -5.36
N PHE A 467 35.50 -13.84 -5.90
CA PHE A 467 36.77 -13.79 -6.62
C PHE A 467 37.94 -13.34 -5.73
N ARG A 468 37.63 -12.50 -4.76
CA ARG A 468 38.61 -11.92 -3.86
C ARG A 468 37.99 -11.72 -2.48
N ILE A 469 38.72 -12.07 -1.45
CA ILE A 469 38.43 -11.71 -0.06
C ILE A 469 39.68 -10.99 0.44
N ASP A 470 39.50 -9.88 1.15
CA ASP A 470 40.62 -9.18 1.80
C ASP A 470 41.31 -10.08 2.82
N PRO A 471 42.62 -10.20 2.82
CA PRO A 471 43.34 -11.15 3.70
C PRO A 471 43.07 -10.86 5.19
N ALA A 472 43.05 -9.60 5.60
CA ALA A 472 42.82 -9.23 6.98
C ALA A 472 41.36 -9.50 7.41
N PHE A 473 40.41 -9.36 6.48
CA PHE A 473 39.04 -9.76 6.69
C PHE A 473 38.91 -11.29 6.79
N TYR A 474 39.54 -12.03 5.87
CA TYR A 474 39.50 -13.49 5.88
C TYR A 474 40.12 -14.09 7.15
N GLU A 475 41.24 -13.60 7.63
CA GLU A 475 41.88 -14.08 8.87
C GLU A 475 40.91 -13.94 10.07
N ARG A 476 40.16 -12.86 10.15
CA ARG A 476 39.20 -12.64 11.24
C ARG A 476 37.99 -13.57 11.15
N ILE A 477 37.42 -13.75 9.94
CA ILE A 477 36.22 -14.60 9.77
C ILE A 477 36.59 -16.10 9.77
N SER A 478 37.81 -16.48 9.36
CA SER A 478 38.22 -17.88 9.23
C SER A 478 38.15 -18.69 10.52
N ARG A 479 38.29 -18.00 11.66
CA ARG A 479 38.16 -18.60 13.00
C ARG A 479 36.71 -18.61 13.50
N SER A 480 35.76 -18.12 12.72
CA SER A 480 34.36 -17.99 13.08
C SER A 480 33.47 -18.76 12.11
N TYR A 481 32.30 -19.12 12.61
CA TYR A 481 31.18 -19.65 11.83
C TYR A 481 30.85 -18.80 10.57
N LEU A 482 31.13 -17.49 10.59
CA LEU A 482 30.90 -16.59 9.46
C LEU A 482 31.70 -16.95 8.20
N ALA A 483 32.82 -17.68 8.31
CA ALA A 483 33.57 -18.13 7.14
C ALA A 483 32.72 -18.92 6.15
N TYR A 484 31.78 -19.73 6.66
CA TYR A 484 30.86 -20.53 5.83
C TYR A 484 29.83 -19.69 5.06
N SER A 485 29.62 -18.43 5.46
CA SER A 485 28.73 -17.51 4.72
C SER A 485 29.43 -16.82 3.55
N TYR A 486 30.76 -16.77 3.56
CA TYR A 486 31.58 -16.09 2.54
C TYR A 486 32.29 -17.10 1.61
N ILE A 487 31.57 -18.08 1.12
CA ILE A 487 32.06 -19.06 0.15
C ILE A 487 31.34 -18.95 -1.19
N SER A 488 32.00 -19.38 -2.25
CA SER A 488 31.32 -19.55 -3.54
C SER A 488 30.38 -20.76 -3.44
N GLN A 489 29.10 -20.56 -3.77
CA GLN A 489 28.05 -21.55 -3.55
C GLN A 489 26.87 -21.40 -4.49
N LEU A 490 26.09 -22.47 -4.59
CA LEU A 490 24.82 -22.52 -5.29
C LEU A 490 23.68 -22.42 -4.27
N VAL A 491 22.68 -21.56 -4.51
CA VAL A 491 21.49 -21.44 -3.67
C VAL A 491 20.26 -21.69 -4.53
N SER A 492 19.62 -22.86 -4.35
CA SER A 492 18.41 -23.25 -5.11
C SER A 492 17.19 -23.12 -4.21
N ILE A 493 16.39 -22.11 -4.43
CA ILE A 493 15.27 -21.69 -3.58
C ILE A 493 13.94 -22.12 -4.17
N THR A 494 13.08 -22.66 -3.31
CA THR A 494 11.63 -22.75 -3.51
C THR A 494 10.98 -21.86 -2.47
N GLY A 495 10.08 -20.94 -2.86
CA GLY A 495 9.54 -19.94 -1.95
C GLY A 495 8.07 -19.65 -2.18
N LEU A 496 7.38 -19.28 -1.11
CA LEU A 496 6.00 -18.79 -1.09
C LEU A 496 5.97 -17.43 -0.40
N ASN A 497 5.39 -16.43 -1.06
CA ASN A 497 5.15 -15.13 -0.46
C ASN A 497 3.65 -14.83 -0.43
N TYR A 498 3.20 -14.25 0.66
CA TYR A 498 1.85 -13.74 0.87
C TYR A 498 1.91 -12.27 1.21
N GLY A 499 1.11 -11.48 0.52
CA GLY A 499 0.92 -10.06 0.81
C GLY A 499 -0.56 -9.76 1.03
N TYR A 500 -0.86 -8.99 2.06
CA TYR A 500 -2.20 -8.49 2.33
C TYR A 500 -2.15 -6.99 2.61
N GLN A 501 -3.02 -6.24 1.96
CA GLN A 501 -3.17 -4.82 2.20
C GLN A 501 -4.65 -4.49 2.28
N GLN A 502 -5.04 -3.88 3.38
CA GLN A 502 -6.40 -3.42 3.62
C GLN A 502 -6.39 -1.94 4.00
N GLN A 503 -7.31 -1.20 3.40
CA GLN A 503 -7.61 0.16 3.81
C GLN A 503 -9.03 0.15 4.39
N SER A 504 -9.17 0.46 5.67
CA SER A 504 -10.46 0.59 6.32
C SER A 504 -11.00 2.01 6.09
N SER A 505 -12.25 2.09 5.62
CA SER A 505 -13.01 3.33 5.51
C SER A 505 -13.99 3.40 6.68
N GLY A 506 -13.83 4.37 7.56
CA GLY A 506 -14.68 4.58 8.74
C GLY A 506 -14.28 5.87 9.43
N ASN A 507 -14.72 6.08 10.66
CA ASN A 507 -14.35 7.26 11.45
C ASN A 507 -12.83 7.40 11.67
N ARG A 508 -12.07 6.30 11.57
CA ARG A 508 -10.61 6.31 11.57
C ARG A 508 -10.10 5.55 10.35
N LEU A 509 -9.45 6.27 9.43
CA LEU A 509 -8.79 5.67 8.29
C LEU A 509 -7.57 4.87 8.78
N SER A 510 -7.61 3.56 8.61
CA SER A 510 -6.51 2.65 8.95
C SER A 510 -6.03 1.94 7.69
N THR A 511 -4.73 1.83 7.53
CA THR A 511 -4.11 1.04 6.47
C THR A 511 -3.25 -0.03 7.11
N SER A 512 -3.62 -1.29 6.92
CA SER A 512 -2.88 -2.47 7.40
C SER A 512 -2.16 -3.15 6.23
N THR A 513 -0.92 -3.51 6.44
CA THR A 513 -0.11 -4.27 5.49
C THR A 513 0.52 -5.46 6.21
N LEU A 514 0.32 -6.65 5.67
CA LEU A 514 0.96 -7.89 6.13
C LEU A 514 1.75 -8.50 4.98
N ARG A 515 2.99 -8.86 5.24
CA ARG A 515 3.83 -9.64 4.31
C ARG A 515 4.40 -10.82 5.06
N ALA A 516 4.18 -12.00 4.52
CA ALA A 516 4.74 -13.24 5.03
C ALA A 516 5.47 -13.97 3.90
N SER A 517 6.64 -14.53 4.19
CA SER A 517 7.39 -15.32 3.23
C SER A 517 7.97 -16.55 3.89
N VAL A 518 8.03 -17.63 3.13
CA VAL A 518 8.72 -18.88 3.51
C VAL A 518 9.56 -19.32 2.33
N GLU A 519 10.82 -19.58 2.58
CA GLU A 519 11.79 -20.05 1.59
C GLU A 519 12.45 -21.34 2.10
N ALA A 520 12.60 -22.31 1.22
CA ALA A 520 13.39 -23.51 1.46
C ALA A 520 14.45 -23.65 0.36
N SER A 521 15.69 -23.88 0.72
CA SER A 521 16.80 -23.98 -0.23
C SER A 521 17.44 -25.35 -0.22
N GLY A 522 17.88 -25.81 -1.38
CA GLY A 522 18.76 -26.97 -1.58
C GLY A 522 18.13 -28.36 -1.36
N ASN A 523 16.86 -28.44 -0.95
CA ASN A 523 16.22 -29.72 -0.61
C ASN A 523 16.10 -30.67 -1.81
N THR A 524 15.71 -30.16 -2.96
CA THR A 524 15.64 -30.92 -4.21
C THR A 524 17.02 -31.41 -4.63
N LEU A 525 18.04 -30.57 -4.59
CA LEU A 525 19.39 -30.91 -4.94
C LEU A 525 19.98 -31.96 -3.97
N TRP A 526 19.67 -31.84 -2.70
CA TRP A 526 20.08 -32.80 -1.67
C TRP A 526 19.42 -34.17 -1.91
N ALA A 527 18.12 -34.22 -2.17
CA ALA A 527 17.38 -35.43 -2.47
C ALA A 527 17.97 -36.15 -3.70
N PHE A 528 18.21 -35.40 -4.79
CA PHE A 528 18.85 -35.95 -5.99
C PHE A 528 20.27 -36.42 -5.75
N SER A 529 21.09 -35.67 -4.97
CA SER A 529 22.47 -36.07 -4.66
C SER A 529 22.51 -37.36 -3.86
N LYS A 530 21.57 -37.54 -2.91
CA LYS A 530 21.41 -38.74 -2.11
C LYS A 530 20.91 -39.92 -2.96
N LEU A 531 19.92 -39.70 -3.82
CA LEU A 531 19.39 -40.73 -4.73
C LEU A 531 20.44 -41.26 -5.70
N LEU A 532 21.27 -40.35 -6.26
CA LEU A 532 22.33 -40.67 -7.18
C LEU A 532 23.64 -41.16 -6.48
N LYS A 533 23.59 -41.37 -5.15
CA LYS A 533 24.72 -41.82 -4.33
C LYS A 533 26.02 -41.02 -4.57
N ARG A 534 25.88 -39.68 -4.79
CA ARG A 534 27.06 -38.82 -5.00
C ARG A 534 27.97 -38.81 -3.78
N LYS A 535 29.26 -38.76 -4.02
CA LYS A 535 30.26 -38.62 -2.93
C LYS A 535 30.26 -37.18 -2.41
N ARG A 536 30.42 -37.02 -1.11
CA ARG A 536 30.63 -35.70 -0.50
C ARG A 536 32.08 -35.26 -0.74
N ARG A 537 32.28 -33.98 -1.05
CA ARG A 537 33.58 -33.33 -1.11
C ARG A 537 33.65 -32.32 0.03
N ASP A 538 34.69 -32.39 0.84
CA ASP A 538 34.86 -31.55 2.04
C ASP A 538 33.64 -31.54 2.96
N GLY A 539 32.97 -32.68 3.10
CA GLY A 539 31.79 -32.83 3.96
C GLY A 539 30.44 -32.41 3.34
N ALA A 540 30.44 -31.79 2.16
CA ALA A 540 29.24 -31.30 1.48
C ALA A 540 28.99 -31.96 0.12
N TYR A 541 27.73 -32.04 -0.31
CA TYR A 541 27.38 -32.38 -1.68
C TYR A 541 27.61 -31.17 -2.57
N THR A 542 28.11 -31.38 -3.77
CA THR A 542 28.38 -30.33 -4.76
C THR A 542 27.63 -30.54 -6.05
N VAL A 543 27.30 -29.43 -6.75
CA VAL A 543 26.78 -29.39 -8.12
C VAL A 543 27.67 -28.43 -8.91
N PHE A 544 28.25 -28.89 -10.04
CA PHE A 544 29.25 -28.14 -10.81
C PHE A 544 30.44 -27.65 -9.94
N ASP A 545 30.94 -28.53 -9.07
CA ASP A 545 32.02 -28.26 -8.09
C ASP A 545 31.72 -27.14 -7.07
N LEU A 546 30.50 -26.64 -7.02
CA LEU A 546 30.06 -25.69 -6.01
C LEU A 546 29.23 -26.41 -4.93
N PRO A 547 29.46 -26.19 -3.64
CA PRO A 547 28.57 -26.63 -2.58
C PRO A 547 27.25 -25.89 -2.71
N PHE A 548 26.12 -26.52 -2.42
CA PHE A 548 24.84 -25.86 -2.41
C PHE A 548 24.33 -25.62 -0.99
N SER A 549 23.71 -24.44 -0.80
CA SER A 549 23.13 -24.10 0.48
C SER A 549 21.84 -24.82 0.75
N GLN A 550 21.70 -25.32 1.99
CA GLN A 550 20.47 -25.95 2.47
C GLN A 550 19.97 -25.27 3.75
N PHE A 551 18.82 -24.60 3.65
CA PHE A 551 18.21 -23.86 4.76
C PHE A 551 16.69 -23.71 4.57
N VAL A 552 16.01 -23.35 5.66
CA VAL A 552 14.64 -22.82 5.65
C VAL A 552 14.69 -21.41 6.24
N ARG A 553 13.94 -20.48 5.64
CA ARG A 553 13.80 -19.11 6.13
C ARG A 553 12.34 -18.69 6.10
N ALA A 554 11.89 -18.05 7.17
CA ALA A 554 10.54 -17.49 7.29
C ALA A 554 10.60 -16.04 7.79
N ASP A 555 9.83 -15.17 7.15
CA ASP A 555 9.72 -13.76 7.51
C ASP A 555 8.24 -13.38 7.68
N LEU A 556 7.95 -12.55 8.67
CA LEU A 556 6.66 -11.90 8.89
C LEU A 556 6.89 -10.41 9.12
N ASN A 557 6.23 -9.57 8.32
CA ASN A 557 6.27 -8.12 8.46
C ASN A 557 4.85 -7.57 8.47
N TYR A 558 4.43 -7.03 9.61
CA TYR A 558 3.14 -6.38 9.76
C TYR A 558 3.33 -4.91 10.07
N ALA A 559 2.64 -4.05 9.32
CA ALA A 559 2.61 -2.62 9.57
C ALA A 559 1.16 -2.12 9.54
N ASN A 560 0.84 -1.21 10.46
CA ASN A 560 -0.46 -0.56 10.51
C ASN A 560 -0.28 0.94 10.71
N LYS A 561 -0.95 1.73 9.87
CA LYS A 561 -1.04 3.18 9.98
C LYS A 561 -2.47 3.56 10.35
N VAL A 562 -2.66 4.10 11.53
CA VAL A 562 -3.94 4.63 12.03
C VAL A 562 -3.90 6.15 11.96
N ARG A 563 -4.75 6.74 11.13
CA ARG A 563 -4.94 8.20 11.08
C ARG A 563 -5.89 8.59 12.21
N ILE A 564 -5.40 9.41 13.14
CA ILE A 564 -6.18 9.94 14.26
C ILE A 564 -7.07 11.09 13.75
N ASP A 565 -6.46 12.00 12.98
CA ASP A 565 -7.12 13.14 12.34
C ASP A 565 -6.41 13.53 11.04
N LYS A 566 -6.71 14.70 10.47
CA LYS A 566 -6.09 15.20 9.22
C LYS A 566 -4.58 15.43 9.35
N SER A 567 -4.12 15.74 10.54
CA SER A 567 -2.74 16.15 10.84
C SER A 567 -1.94 15.11 11.61
N ASN A 568 -2.59 14.11 12.20
CA ASN A 568 -1.98 13.19 13.14
C ASN A 568 -2.21 11.73 12.74
N ALA A 569 -1.17 10.92 12.80
CA ALA A 569 -1.23 9.49 12.57
C ALA A 569 -0.27 8.74 13.49
N VAL A 570 -0.66 7.54 13.91
CA VAL A 570 0.22 6.56 14.58
C VAL A 570 0.51 5.43 13.61
N VAL A 571 1.77 5.06 13.52
CA VAL A 571 2.23 3.94 12.70
C VAL A 571 2.99 2.98 13.60
N PHE A 572 2.67 1.71 13.52
CA PHE A 572 3.47 0.67 14.16
C PHE A 572 3.82 -0.44 13.16
N ARG A 573 4.98 -1.05 13.38
CA ARG A 573 5.48 -2.17 12.59
C ARG A 573 6.09 -3.21 13.49
N ILE A 574 5.88 -4.47 13.13
CA ILE A 574 6.53 -5.63 13.74
C ILE A 574 7.15 -6.45 12.62
N PHE A 575 8.41 -6.79 12.77
CA PHE A 575 9.12 -7.70 11.89
C PHE A 575 9.67 -8.88 12.70
N MET A 576 9.44 -10.08 12.20
CA MET A 576 9.99 -11.32 12.73
C MET A 576 10.60 -12.12 11.58
N GLY A 577 11.82 -12.55 11.74
CA GLY A 577 12.49 -13.37 10.75
C GLY A 577 13.34 -14.45 11.41
N VAL A 578 13.34 -15.65 10.82
CA VAL A 578 14.16 -16.77 11.26
C VAL A 578 14.67 -17.52 10.03
N GLY A 579 15.97 -17.82 10.03
CA GLY A 579 16.62 -18.66 9.03
C GLY A 579 17.40 -19.77 9.72
N TYR A 580 17.20 -21.01 9.31
CA TYR A 580 17.82 -22.18 9.90
C TYR A 580 18.60 -22.98 8.84
N PRO A 581 19.95 -22.96 8.86
CA PRO A 581 20.77 -23.80 8.00
C PRO A 581 20.78 -25.23 8.54
N TYR A 582 20.83 -26.23 7.65
CA TYR A 582 20.87 -27.65 8.02
C TYR A 582 21.51 -28.51 6.93
N ALA A 583 21.80 -29.74 7.28
CA ALA A 583 22.30 -30.83 6.42
C ALA A 583 23.54 -30.46 5.59
N ASN A 584 23.38 -29.82 4.42
CA ASN A 584 24.50 -29.46 3.53
C ASN A 584 25.11 -28.10 3.86
N SER A 585 24.56 -27.35 4.82
CA SER A 585 24.98 -26.00 5.18
C SER A 585 25.26 -25.88 6.67
N GLU A 586 26.36 -25.25 7.01
CA GLU A 586 26.73 -24.90 8.38
C GLU A 586 26.22 -23.50 8.76
N ALA A 587 26.08 -22.61 7.77
CA ALA A 587 25.62 -21.25 7.93
C ALA A 587 24.65 -20.83 6.81
N LEU A 588 23.86 -19.79 7.06
CA LEU A 588 23.12 -19.13 5.99
C LEU A 588 24.08 -18.39 5.05
N PRO A 589 23.79 -18.37 3.72
CA PRO A 589 24.48 -17.46 2.81
C PRO A 589 24.35 -16.02 3.30
N ILE A 590 25.38 -15.18 3.10
CA ILE A 590 25.37 -13.79 3.57
C ILE A 590 24.16 -12.98 3.05
N GLU A 591 23.66 -13.30 1.88
CA GLU A 591 22.49 -12.66 1.28
C GLU A 591 21.17 -13.00 2.00
N LYS A 592 21.17 -14.08 2.77
CA LYS A 592 19.99 -14.58 3.49
C LYS A 592 20.05 -14.34 4.99
N GLN A 593 21.18 -13.86 5.51
CA GLN A 593 21.32 -13.43 6.90
C GLN A 593 20.59 -12.13 7.15
N TYR A 594 20.19 -11.93 8.39
CA TYR A 594 19.59 -10.67 8.85
C TYR A 594 20.65 -9.71 9.38
N TYR A 595 20.34 -8.43 9.28
CA TYR A 595 21.10 -7.36 9.92
C TYR A 595 20.13 -6.37 10.57
N GLU A 596 20.62 -5.58 11.53
CA GLU A 596 19.82 -4.61 12.27
C GLU A 596 20.52 -3.27 12.34
N GLY A 597 19.68 -2.21 12.57
CA GLY A 597 20.09 -0.80 12.55
C GLY A 597 19.84 -0.13 11.20
N GLY A 598 20.08 1.17 11.16
CA GLY A 598 19.88 2.01 9.98
C GLY A 598 18.53 2.70 9.92
N ALA A 599 18.35 3.50 8.89
CA ALA A 599 17.21 4.43 8.73
C ALA A 599 15.82 3.78 8.70
N ASN A 600 15.72 2.47 8.43
CA ASN A 600 14.44 1.72 8.32
C ASN A 600 14.31 0.59 9.33
N GLY A 601 15.23 0.49 10.29
CA GLY A 601 15.23 -0.48 11.37
C GLY A 601 15.21 0.21 12.73
N VAL A 602 16.07 -0.24 13.66
CA VAL A 602 16.31 0.42 14.95
C VAL A 602 17.22 1.65 14.71
N ARG A 603 16.62 2.83 14.56
CA ARG A 603 17.26 4.07 14.07
C ARG A 603 18.32 4.67 15.01
N ALA A 604 18.44 4.16 16.24
CA ALA A 604 19.49 4.58 17.16
C ALA A 604 20.85 3.90 16.88
N TRP A 605 20.95 3.04 15.87
CA TRP A 605 22.17 2.38 15.40
C TRP A 605 22.40 2.60 13.92
N GLN A 606 23.65 2.63 13.51
CA GLN A 606 23.99 2.61 12.08
C GLN A 606 23.58 1.27 11.45
N ALA A 607 23.46 1.25 10.13
CA ALA A 607 23.13 0.02 9.42
C ALA A 607 24.19 -1.07 9.68
N ARG A 608 23.75 -2.28 10.06
CA ARG A 608 24.58 -3.43 10.40
C ARG A 608 25.49 -3.23 11.63
N ASP A 609 25.12 -2.34 12.55
CA ASP A 609 25.90 -2.05 13.75
C ASP A 609 25.27 -2.59 15.05
N LEU A 610 24.08 -3.17 14.98
CA LEU A 610 23.37 -3.72 16.13
C LEU A 610 23.40 -5.24 16.12
N GLY A 611 23.74 -5.84 17.26
CA GLY A 611 23.73 -7.28 17.51
C GLY A 611 24.96 -8.02 16.92
N PRO A 612 24.92 -9.35 16.85
CA PRO A 612 23.87 -10.23 17.37
C PRO A 612 23.87 -10.31 18.92
N GLY A 613 22.66 -10.30 19.47
CA GLY A 613 22.46 -10.35 20.92
C GLY A 613 23.17 -9.24 21.67
N SER A 614 23.99 -9.59 22.67
CA SER A 614 24.84 -8.65 23.42
C SER A 614 26.26 -8.48 22.82
N TYR A 615 26.55 -9.09 21.69
CA TYR A 615 27.82 -8.97 21.01
C TYR A 615 27.88 -7.69 20.16
N ARG A 616 29.05 -7.05 20.14
CA ARG A 616 29.40 -6.00 19.19
C ARG A 616 30.83 -6.23 18.71
N ASP A 617 31.00 -6.24 17.40
CA ASP A 617 32.32 -6.26 16.82
C ASP A 617 32.92 -4.85 16.84
N THR A 618 34.03 -4.67 17.53
CA THR A 618 34.78 -3.42 17.62
C THR A 618 36.01 -3.41 16.72
N GLU A 619 36.37 -4.54 16.13
CA GLU A 619 37.60 -4.69 15.36
C GLU A 619 37.39 -4.42 13.86
N PHE A 620 36.20 -4.70 13.31
CA PHE A 620 35.94 -4.44 11.91
C PHE A 620 35.91 -2.93 11.59
N ALA A 621 36.61 -2.54 10.55
CA ALA A 621 36.64 -1.16 10.08
C ALA A 621 35.26 -0.66 9.62
N TYR A 622 34.38 -1.58 9.19
CA TYR A 622 33.02 -1.30 8.72
C TYR A 622 32.03 -2.16 9.48
N PRO A 623 30.86 -1.59 9.90
CA PRO A 623 29.79 -2.39 10.52
C PRO A 623 29.32 -3.49 9.58
N ASN A 624 29.40 -4.74 10.01
CA ASN A 624 28.94 -5.90 9.22
C ASN A 624 28.41 -7.01 10.12
N GLN A 625 27.54 -6.65 11.09
CA GLN A 625 26.97 -7.60 12.03
C GLN A 625 25.73 -8.25 11.42
N THR A 626 25.70 -9.58 11.46
CA THR A 626 24.62 -10.39 10.89
C THR A 626 24.20 -11.50 11.86
N GLY A 627 22.97 -11.99 11.68
CA GLY A 627 22.39 -13.08 12.48
C GLY A 627 21.40 -13.91 11.67
N ASP A 628 20.89 -14.96 12.31
CA ASP A 628 19.94 -15.92 11.72
C ASP A 628 18.50 -15.67 12.17
N ILE A 629 18.32 -14.92 13.26
CA ILE A 629 17.02 -14.48 13.78
C ILE A 629 17.01 -12.95 13.81
N LYS A 630 15.88 -12.34 13.50
CA LYS A 630 15.62 -10.90 13.65
C LYS A 630 14.25 -10.66 14.27
N LEU A 631 14.22 -9.86 15.32
CA LEU A 631 13.00 -9.33 15.91
C LEU A 631 13.10 -7.82 15.95
N GLU A 632 12.07 -7.14 15.45
CA GLU A 632 12.04 -5.67 15.38
C GLU A 632 10.62 -5.16 15.60
N ALA A 633 10.46 -4.10 16.37
CA ALA A 633 9.24 -3.38 16.60
C ALA A 633 9.48 -1.88 16.51
N ASN A 634 8.63 -1.16 15.79
CA ASN A 634 8.73 0.27 15.59
C ASN A 634 7.37 0.91 15.91
N LEU A 635 7.39 2.01 16.64
CA LEU A 635 6.22 2.84 16.91
C LEU A 635 6.57 4.29 16.57
N GLU A 636 5.73 4.92 15.73
CA GLU A 636 5.97 6.28 15.27
C GLU A 636 4.69 7.11 15.31
N TYR A 637 4.72 8.24 16.00
CA TYR A 637 3.68 9.26 15.98
C TYR A 637 4.08 10.35 14.99
N ARG A 638 3.28 10.55 13.95
CA ARG A 638 3.47 11.54 12.88
C ARG A 638 2.47 12.66 13.05
N PHE A 639 2.93 13.90 12.91
CA PHE A 639 2.11 15.09 13.03
C PHE A 639 2.54 16.16 12.03
N SER A 640 1.57 16.87 11.48
CA SER A 640 1.84 17.96 10.55
C SER A 640 2.44 19.14 11.31
N LEU A 641 3.53 19.69 10.79
CA LEU A 641 4.14 20.92 11.27
C LEU A 641 3.55 22.10 10.46
N PHE A 642 4.36 22.71 9.63
CA PHE A 642 3.94 23.82 8.80
C PHE A 642 4.38 23.58 7.36
N TRP A 643 3.72 24.25 6.41
CA TRP A 643 3.95 24.10 4.98
C TRP A 643 3.84 22.62 4.56
N LYS A 644 4.90 22.03 4.05
CA LYS A 644 5.03 20.62 3.67
C LYS A 644 5.84 19.80 4.66
N LEU A 645 6.07 20.30 5.87
CA LEU A 645 6.84 19.64 6.90
C LEU A 645 5.94 18.81 7.82
N GLU A 646 6.40 17.63 8.13
CA GLU A 646 5.80 16.71 9.12
C GLU A 646 6.86 16.41 10.17
N GLY A 647 6.46 16.43 11.45
CA GLY A 647 7.25 15.93 12.56
C GLY A 647 6.96 14.47 12.85
N ALA A 648 7.92 13.77 13.42
CA ALA A 648 7.70 12.44 13.97
C ALA A 648 8.44 12.24 15.28
N LEU A 649 7.78 11.54 16.19
CA LEU A 649 8.39 10.98 17.39
C LEU A 649 8.36 9.47 17.25
N PHE A 650 9.45 8.80 17.57
CA PHE A 650 9.51 7.37 17.39
C PHE A 650 10.22 6.64 18.54
N VAL A 651 9.83 5.40 18.72
CA VAL A 651 10.50 4.41 19.58
C VAL A 651 10.69 3.15 18.74
N ASP A 652 11.93 2.68 18.68
CA ASP A 652 12.32 1.46 17.98
C ASP A 652 12.92 0.47 18.97
N ALA A 653 12.58 -0.81 18.80
CA ALA A 653 13.13 -1.89 19.60
C ALA A 653 13.45 -3.08 18.69
N GLY A 654 14.56 -3.76 18.92
CA GLY A 654 14.90 -4.94 18.11
C GLY A 654 16.31 -5.43 18.34
N ASN A 655 16.62 -6.58 17.75
CA ASN A 655 17.95 -7.14 17.66
C ASN A 655 17.98 -8.30 16.64
N ILE A 656 19.17 -8.80 16.37
CA ILE A 656 19.42 -10.05 15.65
C ILE A 656 20.12 -11.04 16.58
N TRP A 657 20.05 -12.32 16.25
CA TRP A 657 20.73 -13.39 16.99
C TRP A 657 21.20 -14.49 16.05
N ALA A 658 22.21 -15.22 16.47
CA ALA A 658 22.64 -16.47 15.82
C ALA A 658 21.87 -17.66 16.40
N ILE A 659 21.61 -18.67 15.56
CA ILE A 659 21.03 -19.95 15.99
C ILE A 659 22.11 -20.98 16.27
N SER A 660 23.21 -20.96 15.49
CA SER A 660 24.24 -21.97 15.54
C SER A 660 25.03 -21.95 16.86
N ARG A 661 25.10 -23.09 17.55
CA ARG A 661 25.92 -23.25 18.74
C ARG A 661 27.44 -23.18 18.45
N ARG A 662 27.83 -23.24 17.18
CA ARG A 662 29.22 -23.05 16.72
C ARG A 662 29.62 -21.59 16.59
N ASP A 663 28.71 -20.66 16.83
CA ASP A 663 29.02 -19.23 16.85
C ASP A 663 29.79 -18.88 18.13
N LEU A 664 31.03 -18.48 17.96
CA LEU A 664 31.96 -18.17 19.07
C LEU A 664 31.78 -16.75 19.62
N ARG A 665 30.91 -15.94 19.02
CA ARG A 665 30.61 -14.57 19.48
C ARG A 665 29.83 -14.63 20.80
N LYS A 666 30.47 -14.23 21.88
CA LYS A 666 29.86 -14.28 23.22
C LYS A 666 28.58 -13.44 23.30
N GLY A 667 27.48 -14.07 23.68
CA GLY A 667 26.18 -13.42 23.80
C GLY A 667 25.42 -13.28 22.47
N ALA A 668 25.92 -13.85 21.36
CA ALA A 668 25.26 -13.79 20.05
C ALA A 668 24.11 -14.80 19.89
N ILE A 669 24.17 -15.93 20.62
CA ILE A 669 23.24 -17.06 20.46
C ILE A 669 21.89 -16.71 21.08
N PHE A 670 20.82 -17.06 20.37
CA PHE A 670 19.46 -16.89 20.85
C PHE A 670 19.09 -17.87 21.97
N HIS A 671 18.58 -17.35 23.07
CA HIS A 671 18.03 -18.14 24.18
C HIS A 671 16.67 -17.60 24.59
N PHE A 672 15.63 -18.44 24.57
CA PHE A 672 14.28 -18.04 24.95
C PHE A 672 14.18 -17.45 26.38
N SER A 673 15.02 -17.93 27.29
CA SER A 673 15.05 -17.45 28.68
C SER A 673 15.67 -16.07 28.87
N SER A 674 16.42 -15.54 27.89
CA SER A 674 17.21 -14.32 28.06
C SER A 674 17.20 -13.33 26.89
N PHE A 675 16.61 -13.67 25.74
CA PHE A 675 16.63 -12.81 24.53
C PHE A 675 16.03 -11.42 24.80
N TYR A 676 15.01 -11.32 25.64
CA TYR A 676 14.37 -10.04 25.98
C TYR A 676 15.32 -9.05 26.68
N LYS A 677 16.35 -9.54 27.40
CA LYS A 677 17.41 -8.71 27.99
C LYS A 677 18.40 -8.17 26.97
N GLN A 678 18.33 -8.67 25.74
CA GLN A 678 19.22 -8.31 24.64
C GLN A 678 18.49 -7.49 23.57
N VAL A 679 17.20 -7.17 23.77
CA VAL A 679 16.45 -6.29 22.85
C VAL A 679 16.92 -4.87 23.03
N ALA A 680 17.59 -4.32 22.00
CA ALA A 680 18.00 -2.92 21.99
C ALA A 680 16.78 -2.00 21.89
N MET A 681 16.84 -0.84 22.54
CA MET A 681 15.79 0.18 22.48
C MET A 681 16.39 1.54 22.12
N GLY A 682 15.72 2.22 21.21
CA GLY A 682 16.05 3.58 20.83
C GLY A 682 14.81 4.44 20.72
N TYR A 683 14.98 5.75 20.88
CA TYR A 683 13.95 6.75 20.64
C TYR A 683 14.50 7.88 19.79
N GLY A 684 13.63 8.70 19.24
CA GLY A 684 14.12 9.79 18.44
C GLY A 684 13.04 10.71 17.90
N VAL A 685 13.54 11.71 17.21
CA VAL A 685 12.72 12.69 16.53
C VAL A 685 13.10 12.74 15.06
N GLY A 686 12.12 13.02 14.22
CA GLY A 686 12.35 13.12 12.79
C GLY A 686 11.56 14.27 12.18
N VAL A 687 12.11 14.83 11.10
CA VAL A 687 11.45 15.82 10.27
C VAL A 687 11.33 15.26 8.86
N ARG A 688 10.17 15.42 8.27
CA ARG A 688 9.85 15.00 6.91
C ARG A 688 9.38 16.18 6.11
N MET A 689 9.88 16.31 4.88
CA MET A 689 9.43 17.31 3.92
C MET A 689 8.70 16.59 2.77
N ASN A 690 7.37 16.69 2.77
CA ASN A 690 6.53 16.08 1.77
C ASN A 690 6.36 17.01 0.55
N LEU A 691 7.06 16.71 -0.53
CA LEU A 691 7.02 17.49 -1.78
C LEU A 691 5.93 17.03 -2.75
N GLY A 692 5.13 16.03 -2.36
CA GLY A 692 4.06 15.45 -3.18
C GLY A 692 4.52 14.24 -4.00
N PHE A 693 5.61 14.37 -4.75
CA PHE A 693 6.20 13.30 -5.55
C PHE A 693 7.29 12.49 -4.81
N PHE A 694 7.88 13.04 -3.75
CA PHE A 694 8.72 12.32 -2.80
C PHE A 694 8.75 13.01 -1.43
N VAL A 695 9.18 12.26 -0.42
CA VAL A 695 9.33 12.71 0.96
C VAL A 695 10.80 12.65 1.32
N LEU A 696 11.40 13.80 1.66
CA LEU A 696 12.71 13.83 2.30
C LEU A 696 12.54 13.69 3.80
N ARG A 697 13.38 12.92 4.45
CA ARG A 697 13.36 12.79 5.91
C ARG A 697 14.76 12.87 6.51
N VAL A 698 14.77 13.40 7.72
CA VAL A 698 15.94 13.41 8.61
C VAL A 698 15.47 12.88 9.95
N ASP A 699 16.04 11.78 10.39
CA ASP A 699 15.73 11.13 11.66
C ASP A 699 16.95 11.17 12.58
N SER A 700 16.75 11.65 13.81
CA SER A 700 17.77 11.67 14.88
C SER A 700 17.40 10.58 15.89
N GLY A 701 18.21 9.55 15.96
CA GLY A 701 17.99 8.40 16.87
C GLY A 701 18.95 8.43 18.07
N PHE A 702 18.42 8.12 19.25
CA PHE A 702 19.15 8.06 20.51
C PHE A 702 19.00 6.67 21.11
N ARG A 703 20.09 6.06 21.56
CA ARG A 703 20.07 4.77 22.26
C ARG A 703 19.48 4.94 23.64
N LEU A 704 18.37 4.25 23.92
CA LEU A 704 17.77 4.19 25.27
C LEU A 704 18.35 3.02 26.07
N TYR A 705 18.41 1.84 25.46
CA TYR A 705 19.01 0.65 26.05
C TYR A 705 19.95 0.00 25.02
N ASP A 706 21.23 -0.12 25.41
CA ASP A 706 22.26 -0.78 24.60
C ASP A 706 22.55 -2.17 25.19
N PRO A 707 22.22 -3.26 24.44
CA PRO A 707 22.40 -4.62 24.93
C PRO A 707 23.88 -5.06 24.96
N TYR A 708 24.78 -4.28 24.41
CA TYR A 708 26.21 -4.62 24.37
C TYR A 708 26.80 -4.78 25.75
N VAL A 709 27.53 -5.90 25.94
CA VAL A 709 28.28 -6.19 27.16
C VAL A 709 29.76 -6.31 26.79
N ALA A 710 30.55 -5.34 27.26
CA ALA A 710 31.97 -5.35 26.97
C ALA A 710 32.66 -6.57 27.62
N PRO A 711 33.59 -7.23 26.92
CA PRO A 711 34.43 -8.27 27.52
C PRO A 711 35.11 -7.71 28.79
N ASN A 712 35.15 -8.50 29.83
CA ASN A 712 35.79 -8.16 31.14
C ASN A 712 35.07 -7.04 31.96
N SER A 713 33.83 -6.65 31.57
CA SER A 713 33.06 -5.66 32.35
C SER A 713 32.44 -6.19 33.64
N GLY A 714 32.47 -7.50 33.87
CA GLY A 714 31.77 -8.15 34.98
C GLY A 714 30.23 -8.08 34.89
N ARG A 715 29.68 -7.56 33.82
CA ARG A 715 28.23 -7.36 33.61
C ARG A 715 27.61 -8.56 32.91
N THR A 716 26.34 -8.80 33.23
CA THR A 716 25.54 -9.88 32.64
C THR A 716 24.46 -9.36 31.69
N ARG A 717 24.24 -8.03 31.62
CA ARG A 717 23.25 -7.36 30.76
C ARG A 717 23.73 -6.03 30.24
N GLY A 718 23.06 -5.50 29.22
CA GLY A 718 23.25 -4.15 28.70
C GLY A 718 22.87 -3.05 29.71
N GLN A 719 22.91 -1.80 29.25
CA GLN A 719 22.74 -0.62 30.09
C GLN A 719 21.69 0.34 29.55
N PHE A 720 20.92 0.91 30.47
CA PHE A 720 20.03 2.05 30.18
C PHE A 720 20.79 3.36 30.22
N LEU A 721 20.51 4.24 29.23
CA LEU A 721 20.99 5.60 29.18
C LEU A 721 20.40 6.40 30.37
N PHE A 722 21.19 7.31 30.92
CA PHE A 722 20.90 8.17 32.08
C PHE A 722 20.66 7.43 33.40
N ALA A 723 20.22 6.18 33.40
CA ALA A 723 20.04 5.41 34.63
C ALA A 723 21.33 4.66 35.05
N GLU A 724 22.03 4.07 34.08
CA GLU A 724 23.18 3.18 34.32
C GLU A 724 24.47 3.67 33.62
N ARG A 725 24.34 4.56 32.67
CA ARG A 725 25.47 5.16 31.94
C ARG A 725 25.18 6.59 31.49
N ARG A 726 26.22 7.37 31.27
CA ARG A 726 26.14 8.74 30.73
C ARG A 726 26.04 8.71 29.20
N PHE A 727 25.48 9.78 28.64
CA PHE A 727 25.40 10.01 27.21
C PHE A 727 26.80 10.15 26.61
N THR A 728 27.02 9.53 25.46
CA THR A 728 28.22 9.66 24.62
C THR A 728 27.82 10.00 23.19
N THR A 729 28.76 10.44 22.37
CA THR A 729 28.52 10.73 20.95
C THR A 729 28.05 9.49 20.16
N ASP A 730 28.41 8.30 20.60
CA ASP A 730 28.00 7.02 19.99
C ASP A 730 26.53 6.70 20.21
N ASP A 731 25.88 7.37 21.17
CA ASP A 731 24.47 7.22 21.49
C ASP A 731 23.55 7.96 20.52
N PHE A 732 24.09 8.77 19.66
CA PHE A 732 23.38 9.58 18.68
C PHE A 732 23.70 9.16 17.25
N VAL A 733 22.66 8.95 16.46
CA VAL A 733 22.79 8.65 15.03
C VAL A 733 21.85 9.52 14.24
N LEU A 734 22.36 10.15 13.18
CA LEU A 734 21.58 10.92 12.23
C LEU A 734 21.41 10.14 10.93
N HIS A 735 20.17 9.99 10.49
CA HIS A 735 19.82 9.35 9.23
C HIS A 735 19.15 10.31 8.27
N PHE A 736 19.60 10.29 7.03
CA PHE A 736 18.90 10.91 5.91
C PHE A 736 18.19 9.81 5.11
N GLY A 737 16.99 10.10 4.64
CA GLY A 737 16.21 9.11 3.88
C GLY A 737 15.24 9.76 2.92
N VAL A 738 14.79 8.96 1.94
CA VAL A 738 13.73 9.30 1.01
C VAL A 738 12.57 8.32 1.23
N GLY A 739 11.36 8.86 1.33
CA GLY A 739 10.18 8.10 1.71
C GLY A 739 10.01 7.91 3.22
N TYR A 740 8.91 7.25 3.61
CA TYR A 740 8.66 6.85 4.99
C TYR A 740 9.45 5.57 5.32
N PRO A 741 9.81 5.34 6.60
CA PRO A 741 10.62 4.17 6.96
C PRO A 741 9.88 2.84 6.80
N PHE A 742 8.54 2.86 6.89
CA PHE A 742 7.67 1.68 6.76
C PHE A 742 6.23 2.08 6.46
#